data_f121e527a69d6bb22fd902661f3c7242
#
_entry.id   f121e527a69d6bb22fd902661f3c7242
#
_cell.length_a   1.000
_cell.length_b   1.000
_cell.length_c   1.000
_cell.angle_alpha   90.00
_cell.angle_beta   90.00
_cell.angle_gamma   90.00
#
_symmetry.space_group_name_H-M   'P 1'
#
loop_
_entity.id
_entity.type
_entity.pdbx_description
1 polymer ?
#
loop_
_entity_poly.entity_id
_entity_poly.type
_entity_poly.pdbx_seq_one_letter_code
_entity_poly.pdbx_strand_id
1 'polypeptide(L)'
;MTKLVAQSVINSFFDGKHADPFAVLGMHETHNGIEIRALLPDSDKVEVIDKESQSIVVELEKLDDRGFFAAIVPEIHHFFTYQLKVYWGVEAQIIEDPYRFHPMINDLDQWLLAEGSLLRPYEVLGAHFTECDSVPGVNFRVWAPNAKRVSLVGDFNYWDGRRHPMRFHPASGVWELFLPKASLGQRYKFELIDCNGNLRLKADPYAFRSELRPDTASEISMLPDVVEMTEQRRKANQRNQPISIYEVHLGSWRRNLENNFWLDYDQIADELIPYVKHMGFTHIEFLPLSEFPFDGSWGYQPIGLYSPTSRFGTPEGFKRLVEKAHKAGINVILDWVPGHFPSDTHGLVAFDGTALYEHADPREGYHQDWNTLIYNYGRNEVRNFLSSNALYWLERFGVDGIRVDAVASMIYRDYSRAEGEWIPNQYGGRENLEAIEFLKHTNWKIHSEVSGAISIAEESTSFGGVTHPTENGGLGFNFKWNMGWMNDTLSYMKLDPVYRRYHHDKMTFGMIYQYSENFVLPLSHDEVVHGKCSLLGKMPGDTWQKFANLRAYYGYMWGYPGKKLLFMGNEFAQGREWNYEESLDWFLLDENHGGLWHKGVLQLVKDLNGIYQKNAPLFELDGEPEGFDWLVVDDAENSVFAFERKSTDGERIIVISNFTPVPREGYRIGVNTAGEYEEILNTDSMYYQGSNVGNFGLVESEEIASHGRDNSISVTIPPLATIYLKYKA
;
A
#
# COMPACT_ATOMS: atom_id res chain seq x y z
N MET A 1 25.22 -43.16 -39.44
CA MET A 1 24.90 -41.74 -39.22
C MET A 1 24.83 -41.52 -37.72
N THR A 2 25.76 -40.77 -37.20
CA THR A 2 25.67 -40.33 -35.78
C THR A 2 24.42 -39.46 -35.65
N LYS A 3 23.46 -39.87 -34.82
CA LYS A 3 22.27 -39.02 -34.58
C LYS A 3 22.76 -37.67 -34.04
N LEU A 4 22.37 -36.58 -34.66
CA LEU A 4 22.73 -35.22 -34.29
C LEU A 4 22.32 -34.91 -32.80
N VAL A 5 21.22 -35.44 -32.34
CA VAL A 5 20.73 -35.32 -30.94
C VAL A 5 20.22 -36.66 -30.46
N ALA A 6 20.51 -37.04 -29.23
CA ALA A 6 20.01 -38.28 -28.63
C ALA A 6 18.47 -38.24 -28.45
N GLN A 7 17.80 -39.36 -28.81
CA GLN A 7 16.31 -39.44 -28.67
C GLN A 7 15.81 -39.18 -27.25
N SER A 8 16.60 -39.50 -26.22
CA SER A 8 16.26 -39.22 -24.81
C SER A 8 16.21 -37.71 -24.54
N VAL A 9 17.08 -36.93 -25.16
CA VAL A 9 17.05 -35.44 -25.04
C VAL A 9 15.81 -34.88 -25.74
N ILE A 10 15.53 -35.35 -26.98
CA ILE A 10 14.33 -34.94 -27.72
C ILE A 10 13.07 -35.25 -26.90
N ASN A 11 12.98 -36.45 -26.35
CA ASN A 11 11.84 -36.84 -25.51
C ASN A 11 11.69 -35.96 -24.29
N SER A 12 12.79 -35.53 -23.64
CA SER A 12 12.73 -34.67 -22.47
C SER A 12 12.09 -33.29 -22.74
N PHE A 13 12.26 -32.75 -23.96
CA PHE A 13 11.55 -31.53 -24.37
C PHE A 13 10.05 -31.74 -24.51
N PHE A 14 9.63 -32.82 -25.20
CA PHE A 14 8.20 -33.10 -25.40
C PHE A 14 7.50 -33.55 -24.13
N ASP A 15 8.23 -34.15 -23.19
CA ASP A 15 7.73 -34.43 -21.84
C ASP A 15 7.72 -33.16 -20.95
N GLY A 16 8.22 -32.04 -21.46
CA GLY A 16 8.30 -30.78 -20.71
C GLY A 16 9.28 -30.83 -19.53
N LYS A 17 10.31 -31.66 -19.58
CA LYS A 17 11.25 -31.92 -18.45
C LYS A 17 12.68 -31.43 -18.68
N HIS A 18 12.98 -30.85 -19.85
CA HIS A 18 14.37 -30.41 -20.15
C HIS A 18 14.71 -29.15 -19.35
N ALA A 19 15.78 -29.18 -18.57
CA ALA A 19 16.18 -28.13 -17.63
C ALA A 19 17.06 -27.04 -18.25
N ASP A 20 17.81 -27.38 -19.34
CA ASP A 20 18.76 -26.46 -19.99
C ASP A 20 18.51 -26.41 -21.51
N PRO A 21 17.53 -25.61 -21.97
CA PRO A 21 17.21 -25.55 -23.40
C PRO A 21 18.33 -24.95 -24.25
N PHE A 22 19.11 -24.01 -23.71
CA PHE A 22 20.15 -23.31 -24.44
C PHE A 22 21.41 -24.19 -24.68
N ALA A 23 21.61 -25.27 -23.93
CA ALA A 23 22.64 -26.28 -24.21
C ALA A 23 22.28 -27.17 -25.42
N VAL A 24 21.00 -27.11 -25.86
CA VAL A 24 20.52 -27.99 -26.93
C VAL A 24 20.00 -27.21 -28.13
N LEU A 25 19.12 -26.25 -27.91
CA LEU A 25 18.47 -25.44 -28.98
C LEU A 25 19.35 -24.27 -29.39
N GLY A 26 19.10 -23.71 -30.57
CA GLY A 26 19.89 -22.65 -31.15
C GLY A 26 21.08 -23.14 -31.94
N MET A 27 22.16 -22.37 -32.01
CA MET A 27 23.36 -22.60 -32.80
C MET A 27 24.51 -23.11 -31.94
N HIS A 28 25.17 -24.17 -32.37
CA HIS A 28 26.28 -24.82 -31.65
C HIS A 28 27.47 -25.09 -32.54
N GLU A 29 28.66 -24.85 -32.03
CA GLU A 29 29.90 -25.25 -32.71
C GLU A 29 30.11 -26.76 -32.60
N THR A 30 30.48 -27.40 -33.73
CA THR A 30 30.84 -28.81 -33.79
C THR A 30 32.12 -28.98 -34.59
N HIS A 31 32.73 -30.15 -34.51
CA HIS A 31 33.91 -30.48 -35.35
C HIS A 31 33.63 -30.44 -36.85
N ASN A 32 32.35 -30.54 -37.24
CA ASN A 32 31.89 -30.62 -38.61
C ASN A 32 31.26 -29.32 -39.12
N GLY A 33 31.38 -28.20 -38.42
CA GLY A 33 30.76 -26.93 -38.73
C GLY A 33 29.74 -26.50 -37.68
N ILE A 34 28.89 -25.56 -38.01
CA ILE A 34 27.83 -25.08 -37.14
C ILE A 34 26.60 -25.99 -37.23
N GLU A 35 26.11 -26.45 -36.10
CA GLU A 35 24.85 -27.17 -35.97
C GLU A 35 23.74 -26.23 -35.45
N ILE A 36 22.60 -26.23 -36.11
CA ILE A 36 21.41 -25.42 -35.72
C ILE A 36 20.28 -26.38 -35.35
N ARG A 37 19.68 -26.18 -34.19
CA ARG A 37 18.60 -27.01 -33.64
C ARG A 37 17.42 -26.16 -33.22
N ALA A 38 16.21 -26.58 -33.62
CA ALA A 38 14.98 -25.89 -33.30
C ALA A 38 13.88 -26.85 -32.81
N LEU A 39 13.11 -26.40 -31.84
CA LEU A 39 11.93 -27.09 -31.37
C LEU A 39 10.69 -26.26 -31.79
N LEU A 40 10.01 -26.73 -32.82
CA LEU A 40 8.88 -26.07 -33.46
C LEU A 40 7.72 -27.08 -33.62
N PRO A 41 6.95 -27.34 -32.55
CA PRO A 41 5.82 -28.25 -32.60
C PRO A 41 4.83 -27.89 -33.72
N ASP A 42 4.24 -28.90 -34.33
CA ASP A 42 3.22 -28.81 -35.37
C ASP A 42 3.68 -28.16 -36.69
N SER A 43 4.99 -27.94 -36.90
CA SER A 43 5.53 -27.46 -38.16
C SER A 43 5.95 -28.61 -39.08
N ASP A 44 5.84 -28.40 -40.41
CA ASP A 44 6.13 -29.40 -41.41
C ASP A 44 7.59 -29.31 -41.90
N LYS A 45 8.12 -28.09 -42.05
CA LYS A 45 9.44 -27.79 -42.60
C LYS A 45 10.02 -26.54 -41.97
N VAL A 46 11.32 -26.47 -41.80
CA VAL A 46 12.06 -25.33 -41.29
C VAL A 46 13.31 -25.06 -42.15
N GLU A 47 13.48 -23.82 -42.59
CA GLU A 47 14.64 -23.32 -43.29
C GLU A 47 15.34 -22.26 -42.44
N VAL A 48 16.65 -22.29 -42.37
CA VAL A 48 17.51 -21.27 -41.78
C VAL A 48 17.81 -20.20 -42.83
N ILE A 49 17.52 -18.95 -42.51
CA ILE A 49 17.76 -17.76 -43.33
C ILE A 49 18.89 -16.96 -42.67
N ASP A 50 19.92 -16.62 -43.41
CA ASP A 50 20.89 -15.62 -42.99
C ASP A 50 20.25 -14.25 -43.01
N LYS A 51 20.32 -13.53 -41.87
CA LYS A 51 19.59 -12.28 -41.68
C LYS A 51 20.16 -11.14 -42.53
N GLU A 52 21.43 -11.14 -42.86
CA GLU A 52 22.08 -10.09 -43.64
C GLU A 52 21.81 -10.27 -45.13
N SER A 53 22.07 -11.46 -45.66
CA SER A 53 21.92 -11.76 -47.08
C SER A 53 20.52 -12.14 -47.50
N GLN A 54 19.62 -12.44 -46.56
CA GLN A 54 18.26 -12.95 -46.78
C GLN A 54 18.22 -14.25 -47.59
N SER A 55 19.30 -14.97 -47.66
CA SER A 55 19.41 -16.25 -48.38
C SER A 55 19.15 -17.44 -47.47
N ILE A 56 18.63 -18.54 -48.04
CA ILE A 56 18.46 -19.79 -47.30
C ILE A 56 19.86 -20.40 -47.16
N VAL A 57 20.28 -20.66 -45.90
CA VAL A 57 21.53 -21.28 -45.55
C VAL A 57 21.41 -22.79 -45.60
N VAL A 58 20.37 -23.34 -44.98
CA VAL A 58 20.13 -24.78 -44.88
C VAL A 58 18.66 -25.05 -44.57
N GLU A 59 18.16 -26.20 -45.04
CA GLU A 59 16.88 -26.77 -44.58
C GLU A 59 17.19 -27.72 -43.41
N LEU A 60 16.50 -27.57 -42.28
CA LEU A 60 16.66 -28.42 -41.14
C LEU A 60 15.94 -29.76 -41.35
N GLU A 61 16.63 -30.87 -41.05
CA GLU A 61 16.07 -32.23 -41.05
C GLU A 61 15.11 -32.38 -39.85
N LYS A 62 13.93 -32.89 -40.09
CA LYS A 62 12.97 -33.23 -39.03
C LYS A 62 13.39 -34.52 -38.37
N LEU A 63 14.01 -34.43 -37.19
CA LEU A 63 14.49 -35.59 -36.43
C LEU A 63 13.42 -36.31 -35.64
N ASP A 64 12.31 -35.63 -35.34
CA ASP A 64 11.18 -36.20 -34.63
C ASP A 64 9.87 -35.56 -35.17
N ASP A 65 8.87 -36.39 -35.42
CA ASP A 65 7.60 -35.97 -36.01
C ASP A 65 6.84 -34.95 -35.17
N ARG A 66 7.14 -34.87 -33.87
CA ARG A 66 6.57 -33.88 -32.95
C ARG A 66 7.11 -32.45 -33.10
N GLY A 67 8.11 -32.26 -34.03
CA GLY A 67 8.62 -30.94 -34.40
C GLY A 67 10.00 -30.59 -33.83
N PHE A 68 10.93 -31.57 -33.71
CA PHE A 68 12.31 -31.31 -33.41
C PHE A 68 13.14 -31.37 -34.71
N PHE A 69 13.86 -30.29 -34.99
CA PHE A 69 14.61 -30.10 -36.23
C PHE A 69 16.10 -29.84 -35.94
N ALA A 70 16.98 -30.31 -36.80
CA ALA A 70 18.41 -29.98 -36.75
C ALA A 70 19.11 -30.12 -38.13
N ALA A 71 20.16 -29.34 -38.32
CA ALA A 71 21.09 -29.52 -39.44
C ALA A 71 22.47 -29.03 -39.06
N ILE A 72 23.53 -29.60 -39.74
CA ILE A 72 24.90 -29.10 -39.70
C ILE A 72 25.13 -28.30 -40.98
N VAL A 73 25.77 -27.14 -40.84
CA VAL A 73 26.25 -26.31 -41.93
C VAL A 73 27.78 -26.47 -41.98
N PRO A 74 28.35 -27.39 -42.81
CA PRO A 74 29.74 -27.74 -42.72
C PRO A 74 30.70 -26.63 -43.13
N GLU A 75 30.25 -25.70 -43.93
CA GLU A 75 31.04 -24.61 -44.53
C GLU A 75 31.19 -23.41 -43.59
N ILE A 76 30.39 -23.37 -42.49
CA ILE A 76 30.40 -22.29 -41.56
C ILE A 76 30.95 -22.78 -40.22
N HIS A 77 31.97 -22.06 -39.70
CA HIS A 77 32.66 -22.36 -38.45
C HIS A 77 32.62 -21.19 -37.46
N HIS A 78 31.67 -20.27 -37.63
CA HIS A 78 31.45 -19.14 -36.74
C HIS A 78 29.94 -18.84 -36.59
N PHE A 79 29.55 -18.30 -35.46
CA PHE A 79 28.18 -17.89 -35.23
C PHE A 79 27.80 -16.74 -36.17
N PHE A 80 26.58 -16.77 -36.69
CA PHE A 80 25.99 -15.73 -37.56
C PHE A 80 24.56 -15.42 -37.15
N THR A 81 24.08 -14.28 -37.58
CA THR A 81 22.70 -13.85 -37.28
C THR A 81 21.74 -14.51 -38.28
N TYR A 82 20.77 -15.27 -37.74
CA TYR A 82 19.81 -16.01 -38.56
C TYR A 82 18.37 -15.81 -38.10
N GLN A 83 17.46 -16.19 -38.97
CA GLN A 83 16.03 -16.34 -38.76
C GLN A 83 15.58 -17.72 -39.20
N LEU A 84 14.43 -18.17 -38.68
CA LEU A 84 13.82 -19.43 -39.11
C LEU A 84 12.60 -19.14 -39.97
N LYS A 85 12.55 -19.71 -41.18
CA LYS A 85 11.36 -19.74 -42.03
C LYS A 85 10.66 -21.07 -41.78
N VAL A 86 9.54 -21.00 -41.11
CA VAL A 86 8.78 -22.15 -40.65
C VAL A 86 7.51 -22.30 -41.50
N TYR A 87 7.24 -23.54 -41.86
CA TYR A 87 6.08 -23.90 -42.71
C TYR A 87 5.07 -24.72 -41.91
N TRP A 88 3.81 -24.30 -41.98
CA TRP A 88 2.63 -25.00 -41.49
C TRP A 88 1.67 -25.24 -42.65
N GLY A 89 1.72 -26.43 -43.26
CA GLY A 89 1.02 -26.69 -44.50
C GLY A 89 1.48 -25.78 -45.65
N VAL A 90 0.61 -24.94 -46.17
CA VAL A 90 0.88 -24.00 -47.27
C VAL A 90 1.35 -22.62 -46.79
N GLU A 91 1.23 -22.33 -45.49
CA GLU A 91 1.64 -21.06 -44.91
C GLU A 91 3.09 -21.11 -44.45
N ALA A 92 3.80 -20.00 -44.68
CA ALA A 92 5.18 -19.86 -44.20
C ALA A 92 5.36 -18.54 -43.48
N GLN A 93 6.04 -18.57 -42.33
CA GLN A 93 6.36 -17.39 -41.55
C GLN A 93 7.85 -17.32 -41.23
N ILE A 94 8.43 -16.12 -41.28
CA ILE A 94 9.79 -15.87 -40.80
C ILE A 94 9.71 -15.40 -39.35
N ILE A 95 10.40 -16.17 -38.47
CA ILE A 95 10.45 -15.88 -37.04
C ILE A 95 11.89 -15.71 -36.58
N GLU A 96 12.10 -14.97 -35.50
CA GLU A 96 13.37 -14.99 -34.76
C GLU A 96 13.39 -16.21 -33.84
N ASP A 97 14.53 -16.87 -33.73
CA ASP A 97 14.73 -17.99 -32.79
C ASP A 97 15.07 -17.41 -31.40
N PRO A 98 14.23 -17.62 -30.36
CA PRO A 98 14.55 -17.14 -29.01
C PRO A 98 15.86 -17.68 -28.43
N TYR A 99 16.29 -18.86 -28.90
CA TYR A 99 17.49 -19.55 -28.40
C TYR A 99 18.82 -19.08 -29.01
N ARG A 100 18.77 -18.15 -29.98
CA ARG A 100 19.99 -17.54 -30.52
C ARG A 100 20.54 -16.38 -29.69
N PHE A 101 19.70 -15.82 -28.77
CA PHE A 101 20.07 -14.63 -28.00
C PHE A 101 20.92 -14.96 -26.77
N HIS A 102 21.89 -14.09 -26.49
CA HIS A 102 22.79 -14.24 -25.34
C HIS A 102 22.05 -13.87 -24.02
N PRO A 103 22.60 -14.27 -22.86
CA PRO A 103 22.08 -13.83 -21.56
C PRO A 103 22.14 -12.30 -21.45
N MET A 104 21.10 -11.69 -20.94
CA MET A 104 21.03 -10.24 -20.78
C MET A 104 21.18 -9.77 -19.33
N ILE A 105 21.02 -10.68 -18.34
CA ILE A 105 21.35 -10.37 -16.95
C ILE A 105 22.87 -10.36 -16.77
N ASN A 106 23.42 -9.27 -16.25
CA ASN A 106 24.85 -9.15 -16.00
C ASN A 106 25.26 -9.78 -14.65
N ASP A 107 26.57 -10.03 -14.49
CA ASP A 107 27.10 -10.70 -13.30
C ASP A 107 26.92 -9.89 -12.02
N LEU A 108 26.95 -8.54 -12.10
CA LEU A 108 26.75 -7.67 -10.96
C LEU A 108 25.31 -7.77 -10.45
N ASP A 109 24.31 -7.71 -11.34
CA ASP A 109 22.90 -7.85 -10.96
C ASP A 109 22.64 -9.24 -10.36
N GLN A 110 23.21 -10.30 -10.93
CA GLN A 110 23.10 -11.65 -10.37
C GLN A 110 23.67 -11.73 -8.95
N TRP A 111 24.83 -11.13 -8.72
CA TRP A 111 25.46 -11.11 -7.40
C TRP A 111 24.61 -10.30 -6.38
N LEU A 112 24.16 -9.09 -6.76
CA LEU A 112 23.34 -8.24 -5.91
C LEU A 112 21.96 -8.86 -5.60
N LEU A 113 21.37 -9.60 -6.56
CA LEU A 113 20.13 -10.35 -6.31
C LEU A 113 20.34 -11.48 -5.31
N ALA A 114 21.40 -12.27 -5.46
CA ALA A 114 21.71 -13.38 -4.54
C ALA A 114 22.05 -12.88 -3.13
N GLU A 115 22.68 -11.70 -3.01
CA GLU A 115 22.97 -11.07 -1.72
C GLU A 115 21.70 -10.39 -1.11
N GLY A 116 20.71 -10.07 -1.94
CA GLY A 116 19.52 -9.34 -1.55
C GLY A 116 19.76 -7.83 -1.34
N SER A 117 20.74 -7.28 -2.03
CA SER A 117 21.15 -5.87 -1.92
C SER A 117 20.87 -5.06 -3.20
N LEU A 118 20.31 -5.66 -4.25
CA LEU A 118 19.90 -4.94 -5.45
C LEU A 118 18.78 -3.95 -5.11
N LEU A 119 19.06 -2.66 -5.21
CA LEU A 119 18.16 -1.60 -4.73
C LEU A 119 16.79 -1.62 -5.43
N ARG A 120 16.79 -1.87 -6.74
CA ARG A 120 15.60 -1.87 -7.61
C ARG A 120 15.48 -3.17 -8.41
N PRO A 121 15.25 -4.33 -7.77
CA PRO A 121 15.14 -5.62 -8.47
C PRO A 121 13.99 -5.62 -9.49
N TYR A 122 12.98 -4.78 -9.36
CA TYR A 122 11.90 -4.60 -10.33
C TYR A 122 12.36 -3.96 -11.66
N GLU A 123 13.58 -3.46 -11.76
CA GLU A 123 14.18 -3.03 -13.04
C GLU A 123 14.88 -4.20 -13.77
N VAL A 124 15.10 -5.30 -13.06
CA VAL A 124 15.78 -6.49 -13.57
C VAL A 124 14.85 -7.68 -13.71
N LEU A 125 14.07 -8.00 -12.67
CA LEU A 125 13.10 -9.09 -12.65
C LEU A 125 11.75 -8.64 -13.20
N GLY A 126 10.95 -9.58 -13.73
CA GLY A 126 9.69 -9.29 -14.41
C GLY A 126 9.82 -9.31 -15.92
N ALA A 127 8.93 -8.62 -16.61
CA ALA A 127 8.87 -8.51 -18.07
C ALA A 127 9.27 -7.10 -18.53
N HIS A 128 10.38 -6.98 -19.25
CA HIS A 128 10.95 -5.70 -19.66
C HIS A 128 11.10 -5.59 -21.17
N PHE A 129 10.55 -4.54 -21.76
CA PHE A 129 10.81 -4.19 -23.15
C PHE A 129 12.27 -3.83 -23.32
N THR A 130 12.91 -4.46 -24.31
CA THR A 130 14.32 -4.26 -24.61
C THR A 130 14.62 -4.65 -26.05
N GLU A 131 15.85 -4.41 -26.46
CA GLU A 131 16.38 -4.83 -27.76
C GLU A 131 17.60 -5.72 -27.56
N CYS A 132 17.66 -6.84 -28.27
CA CYS A 132 18.81 -7.73 -28.32
C CYS A 132 19.19 -8.00 -29.78
N ASP A 133 20.45 -7.80 -30.17
CA ASP A 133 20.94 -7.92 -31.56
C ASP A 133 20.06 -7.17 -32.57
N SER A 134 19.67 -5.94 -32.24
CA SER A 134 18.76 -5.10 -33.07
C SER A 134 17.40 -5.74 -33.32
N VAL A 135 16.93 -6.58 -32.42
CA VAL A 135 15.58 -7.16 -32.43
C VAL A 135 14.82 -6.68 -31.20
N PRO A 136 13.72 -5.95 -31.40
CA PRO A 136 12.86 -5.55 -30.28
C PRO A 136 12.09 -6.75 -29.73
N GLY A 137 11.89 -6.78 -28.42
CA GLY A 137 11.16 -7.82 -27.73
C GLY A 137 11.00 -7.54 -26.25
N VAL A 138 10.68 -8.58 -25.51
CA VAL A 138 10.52 -8.50 -24.05
C VAL A 138 11.44 -9.54 -23.41
N ASN A 139 12.22 -9.13 -22.42
CA ASN A 139 13.00 -10.04 -21.61
C ASN A 139 12.26 -10.37 -20.33
N PHE A 140 12.02 -11.65 -20.08
CA PHE A 140 11.32 -12.17 -18.92
C PHE A 140 12.31 -12.79 -17.95
N ARG A 141 12.22 -12.42 -16.67
CA ARG A 141 13.07 -12.97 -15.60
C ARG A 141 12.25 -13.26 -14.34
N VAL A 142 12.47 -14.44 -13.76
CA VAL A 142 11.81 -14.86 -12.52
C VAL A 142 12.79 -15.60 -11.62
N TRP A 143 12.68 -15.33 -10.32
CA TRP A 143 13.46 -16.02 -9.28
C TRP A 143 12.74 -17.29 -8.84
N ALA A 144 13.33 -18.46 -9.13
CA ALA A 144 12.81 -19.77 -8.76
C ALA A 144 13.96 -20.78 -8.62
N PRO A 145 14.83 -20.65 -7.60
CA PRO A 145 16.10 -21.35 -7.49
C PRO A 145 15.96 -22.88 -7.38
N ASN A 146 14.83 -23.39 -6.89
CA ASN A 146 14.63 -24.81 -6.68
C ASN A 146 13.77 -25.47 -7.78
N ALA A 147 13.28 -24.71 -8.75
CA ALA A 147 12.56 -25.26 -9.88
C ALA A 147 13.48 -26.13 -10.76
N LYS A 148 12.96 -27.24 -11.27
CA LYS A 148 13.67 -28.11 -12.22
C LYS A 148 13.62 -27.58 -13.64
N ARG A 149 12.56 -26.85 -13.99
CA ARG A 149 12.34 -26.17 -15.27
C ARG A 149 11.41 -25.00 -15.05
N VAL A 150 11.64 -23.91 -15.74
CA VAL A 150 10.68 -22.82 -15.91
C VAL A 150 10.48 -22.58 -17.40
N SER A 151 9.24 -22.45 -17.82
CA SER A 151 8.85 -22.06 -19.17
C SER A 151 7.96 -20.85 -19.15
N LEU A 152 8.11 -19.99 -20.13
CA LEU A 152 7.21 -18.89 -20.37
C LEU A 152 6.00 -19.38 -21.17
N VAL A 153 4.78 -19.13 -20.67
CA VAL A 153 3.52 -19.45 -21.36
C VAL A 153 2.65 -18.22 -21.48
N GLY A 154 1.93 -18.08 -22.58
CA GLY A 154 1.09 -16.92 -22.81
C GLY A 154 0.41 -16.89 -24.17
N ASP A 155 -0.21 -15.76 -24.50
CA ASP A 155 -0.95 -15.55 -25.74
C ASP A 155 -0.07 -15.77 -26.98
N PHE A 156 1.23 -15.57 -26.87
CA PHE A 156 2.22 -15.69 -27.96
C PHE A 156 2.60 -17.15 -28.27
N ASN A 157 2.24 -18.14 -27.45
CA ASN A 157 2.63 -19.55 -27.66
C ASN A 157 1.53 -20.55 -27.33
N TYR A 158 0.27 -20.13 -27.37
CA TYR A 158 -0.90 -20.98 -27.05
C TYR A 158 -0.86 -21.60 -25.66
N TRP A 159 -0.15 -20.97 -24.70
CA TRP A 159 0.00 -21.42 -23.32
C TRP A 159 0.71 -22.81 -23.20
N ASP A 160 1.54 -23.15 -24.18
CA ASP A 160 2.28 -24.41 -24.24
C ASP A 160 3.71 -24.25 -23.70
N GLY A 161 3.95 -24.78 -22.49
CA GLY A 161 5.26 -24.69 -21.81
C GLY A 161 6.40 -25.47 -22.47
N ARG A 162 6.13 -26.29 -23.50
CA ARG A 162 7.16 -26.94 -24.29
C ARG A 162 7.87 -25.99 -25.27
N ARG A 163 7.22 -24.88 -25.63
CA ARG A 163 7.68 -23.96 -26.68
C ARG A 163 8.73 -22.96 -26.23
N HIS A 164 8.66 -22.50 -24.98
CA HIS A 164 9.55 -21.44 -24.48
C HIS A 164 10.14 -21.78 -23.10
N PRO A 165 10.86 -22.90 -22.92
CA PRO A 165 11.64 -23.14 -21.72
C PRO A 165 12.76 -22.10 -21.59
N MET A 166 13.00 -21.65 -20.34
CA MET A 166 13.89 -20.54 -20.00
C MET A 166 15.30 -21.02 -19.63
N ARG A 167 16.27 -20.11 -19.68
CA ARG A 167 17.66 -20.32 -19.23
C ARG A 167 17.75 -20.13 -17.73
N PHE A 168 18.43 -21.05 -17.05
CA PHE A 168 18.72 -20.95 -15.61
C PHE A 168 20.09 -20.28 -15.37
N HIS A 169 20.11 -19.35 -14.40
CA HIS A 169 21.34 -18.71 -13.89
C HIS A 169 21.61 -19.19 -12.45
N PRO A 170 22.52 -20.18 -12.28
CA PRO A 170 22.74 -20.81 -10.97
C PRO A 170 23.26 -19.86 -9.89
N ALA A 171 23.97 -18.80 -10.28
CA ALA A 171 24.55 -17.83 -9.35
C ALA A 171 23.48 -17.00 -8.60
N SER A 172 22.33 -16.76 -9.23
CA SER A 172 21.24 -15.93 -8.67
C SER A 172 19.94 -16.71 -8.44
N GLY A 173 19.80 -17.92 -9.00
CA GLY A 173 18.55 -18.67 -8.99
C GLY A 173 17.48 -18.10 -9.92
N VAL A 174 17.87 -17.26 -10.87
CA VAL A 174 16.98 -16.59 -11.83
C VAL A 174 16.86 -17.39 -13.11
N TRP A 175 15.65 -17.45 -13.66
CA TRP A 175 15.36 -17.96 -15.00
C TRP A 175 15.12 -16.80 -15.95
N GLU A 176 15.67 -16.86 -17.16
CA GLU A 176 15.63 -15.77 -18.15
C GLU A 176 15.28 -16.27 -19.54
N LEU A 177 14.45 -15.50 -20.26
CA LEU A 177 14.19 -15.68 -21.68
C LEU A 177 13.89 -14.33 -22.35
N PHE A 178 14.63 -14.01 -23.42
CA PHE A 178 14.24 -12.94 -24.34
C PHE A 178 13.27 -13.47 -25.40
N LEU A 179 12.08 -12.89 -25.48
CA LEU A 179 11.07 -13.26 -26.45
C LEU A 179 10.93 -12.14 -27.52
N PRO A 180 11.41 -12.38 -28.75
CA PRO A 180 11.27 -11.43 -29.84
C PRO A 180 9.82 -11.13 -30.18
N LYS A 181 9.52 -9.87 -30.52
CA LYS A 181 8.20 -9.41 -30.98
C LYS A 181 7.06 -9.58 -29.97
N ALA A 182 7.34 -9.95 -28.72
CA ALA A 182 6.33 -9.86 -27.67
C ALA A 182 5.87 -8.41 -27.50
N SER A 183 4.61 -8.21 -27.21
CA SER A 183 3.97 -6.89 -27.27
C SER A 183 3.16 -6.56 -26.02
N LEU A 184 2.92 -5.27 -25.82
CA LEU A 184 2.13 -4.72 -24.74
C LEU A 184 0.74 -5.37 -24.66
N GLY A 185 0.29 -5.70 -23.46
CA GLY A 185 -1.03 -6.26 -23.17
C GLY A 185 -1.16 -7.76 -23.43
N GLN A 186 -0.13 -8.45 -23.96
CA GLN A 186 -0.16 -9.91 -24.03
C GLN A 186 -0.09 -10.51 -22.63
N ARG A 187 -0.88 -11.55 -22.39
CA ARG A 187 -0.96 -12.26 -21.11
C ARG A 187 0.06 -13.36 -21.06
N TYR A 188 0.62 -13.56 -19.85
CA TYR A 188 1.60 -14.60 -19.62
C TYR A 188 1.57 -15.12 -18.18
N LYS A 189 2.16 -16.31 -18.00
CA LYS A 189 2.54 -16.93 -16.72
C LYS A 189 3.86 -17.63 -16.84
N PHE A 190 4.43 -18.02 -15.70
CA PHE A 190 5.51 -18.98 -15.63
C PHE A 190 4.93 -20.36 -15.33
N GLU A 191 5.27 -21.33 -16.20
CA GLU A 191 4.99 -22.75 -15.98
C GLU A 191 6.24 -23.40 -15.41
N LEU A 192 6.14 -23.90 -14.18
CA LEU A 192 7.27 -24.52 -13.49
C LEU A 192 7.08 -26.02 -13.35
N ILE A 193 8.14 -26.80 -13.52
CA ILE A 193 8.29 -28.11 -12.89
C ILE A 193 9.02 -27.86 -11.58
N ASP A 194 8.30 -28.01 -10.47
CA ASP A 194 8.81 -27.73 -9.13
C ASP A 194 9.89 -28.76 -8.67
N CYS A 195 10.48 -28.50 -7.51
CA CYS A 195 11.50 -29.37 -6.93
C CYS A 195 11.01 -30.83 -6.71
N ASN A 196 9.69 -31.03 -6.56
CA ASN A 196 9.05 -32.32 -6.38
C ASN A 196 8.62 -32.98 -7.70
N GLY A 197 8.71 -32.26 -8.83
CA GLY A 197 8.31 -32.73 -10.15
C GLY A 197 6.87 -32.43 -10.52
N ASN A 198 6.16 -31.61 -9.75
CA ASN A 198 4.80 -31.20 -10.04
C ASN A 198 4.76 -29.98 -10.95
N LEU A 199 3.76 -29.93 -11.84
CA LEU A 199 3.50 -28.77 -12.69
C LEU A 199 2.81 -27.67 -11.90
N ARG A 200 3.32 -26.45 -11.99
CA ARG A 200 2.72 -25.25 -11.40
C ARG A 200 2.62 -24.14 -12.44
N LEU A 201 1.52 -23.39 -12.38
CA LEU A 201 1.33 -22.16 -13.15
C LEU A 201 1.33 -20.98 -12.19
N LYS A 202 2.28 -20.06 -12.36
CA LYS A 202 2.51 -18.93 -11.46
C LYS A 202 2.39 -17.60 -12.22
N ALA A 203 1.68 -16.63 -11.63
CA ALA A 203 1.78 -15.24 -12.05
C ALA A 203 3.20 -14.72 -11.75
N ASP A 204 3.59 -13.67 -12.46
CA ASP A 204 4.89 -13.05 -12.24
C ASP A 204 4.87 -12.23 -10.94
N PRO A 205 5.75 -12.50 -9.97
CA PRO A 205 5.83 -11.72 -8.73
C PRO A 205 6.15 -10.24 -8.95
N TYR A 206 6.81 -9.90 -10.05
CA TYR A 206 7.18 -8.53 -10.43
C TYR A 206 6.33 -7.98 -11.58
N ALA A 207 5.16 -8.56 -11.85
CA ALA A 207 4.25 -8.03 -12.87
C ALA A 207 3.81 -6.60 -12.54
N PHE A 208 3.91 -5.69 -13.50
CA PHE A 208 3.44 -4.30 -13.36
C PHE A 208 1.95 -4.15 -13.67
N ARG A 209 1.34 -5.20 -14.25
CA ARG A 209 -0.09 -5.28 -14.52
C ARG A 209 -0.57 -6.73 -14.46
N SER A 210 -1.76 -6.92 -13.93
CA SER A 210 -2.44 -8.21 -13.80
C SER A 210 -3.77 -8.20 -14.54
N GLU A 211 -4.25 -9.38 -14.96
CA GLU A 211 -5.64 -9.52 -15.42
C GLU A 211 -6.63 -9.17 -14.31
N LEU A 212 -7.80 -8.71 -14.71
CA LEU A 212 -8.93 -8.55 -13.80
C LEU A 212 -9.44 -9.93 -13.36
N ARG A 213 -9.63 -10.11 -12.06
CA ARG A 213 -10.23 -11.34 -11.53
C ARG A 213 -11.57 -11.69 -12.22
N PRO A 214 -11.93 -12.97 -12.41
CA PRO A 214 -11.31 -14.19 -11.83
C PRO A 214 -10.08 -14.69 -12.57
N ASP A 215 -9.69 -14.05 -13.68
CA ASP A 215 -8.49 -14.40 -14.40
C ASP A 215 -7.23 -14.04 -13.60
N THR A 216 -6.11 -14.72 -13.88
CA THR A 216 -4.96 -14.74 -12.97
C THR A 216 -3.62 -14.61 -13.68
N ALA A 217 -3.60 -14.21 -14.94
CA ALA A 217 -2.35 -14.01 -15.65
C ALA A 217 -1.75 -12.62 -15.35
N SER A 218 -0.47 -12.51 -15.56
CA SER A 218 0.24 -11.23 -15.68
C SER A 218 0.07 -10.69 -17.09
N GLU A 219 0.05 -9.36 -17.24
CA GLU A 219 0.04 -8.70 -18.55
C GLU A 219 1.37 -8.00 -18.79
N ILE A 220 1.90 -8.08 -20.00
CA ILE A 220 3.10 -7.33 -20.41
C ILE A 220 2.76 -5.83 -20.36
N SER A 221 3.43 -5.09 -19.52
CA SER A 221 3.22 -3.66 -19.31
C SER A 221 4.56 -2.93 -19.20
N MET A 222 4.54 -1.63 -19.48
CA MET A 222 5.73 -0.80 -19.27
C MET A 222 5.96 -0.59 -17.77
N LEU A 223 7.23 -0.57 -17.37
CA LEU A 223 7.61 -0.03 -16.05
C LEU A 223 7.34 1.48 -16.08
N PRO A 224 6.54 2.02 -15.14
CA PRO A 224 6.27 3.46 -15.12
C PRO A 224 7.55 4.29 -14.93
N ASP A 225 7.60 5.48 -15.52
CA ASP A 225 8.71 6.40 -15.34
C ASP A 225 8.79 6.90 -13.90
N VAL A 226 10.00 7.23 -13.45
CA VAL A 226 10.27 7.79 -12.12
C VAL A 226 9.58 9.14 -11.94
N VAL A 227 8.99 9.35 -10.77
CA VAL A 227 8.35 10.60 -10.34
C VAL A 227 9.16 11.19 -9.20
N GLU A 228 9.78 12.33 -9.42
CA GLU A 228 10.56 13.00 -8.39
C GLU A 228 9.67 13.64 -7.31
N MET A 229 10.10 13.55 -6.06
CA MET A 229 9.49 14.24 -4.92
C MET A 229 9.79 15.74 -4.98
N THR A 230 8.77 16.58 -5.19
CA THR A 230 8.92 18.04 -5.23
C THR A 230 9.09 18.64 -3.83
N GLU A 231 9.67 19.84 -3.74
CA GLU A 231 9.87 20.54 -2.47
C GLU A 231 8.53 20.83 -1.76
N GLN A 232 7.49 21.17 -2.52
CA GLN A 232 6.15 21.39 -1.95
C GLN A 232 5.61 20.14 -1.28
N ARG A 233 5.72 18.97 -1.93
CA ARG A 233 5.26 17.67 -1.41
C ARG A 233 6.07 17.25 -0.18
N ARG A 234 7.40 17.45 -0.25
CA ARG A 234 8.33 17.19 0.86
C ARG A 234 7.98 18.04 2.08
N LYS A 235 7.69 19.33 1.88
CA LYS A 235 7.29 20.23 2.96
C LYS A 235 5.97 19.80 3.60
N ALA A 236 4.97 19.39 2.80
CA ALA A 236 3.67 18.96 3.30
C ALA A 236 3.74 17.73 4.23
N ASN A 237 4.76 16.89 4.05
CA ASN A 237 5.01 15.70 4.86
C ASN A 237 5.77 15.96 6.17
N GLN A 238 6.25 17.18 6.41
CA GLN A 238 7.03 17.47 7.62
C GLN A 238 6.18 17.37 8.89
N ARG A 239 6.78 16.91 9.99
CA ARG A 239 6.13 16.73 11.28
C ARG A 239 5.46 18.01 11.82
N ASN A 240 6.08 19.18 11.56
CA ASN A 240 5.58 20.49 11.98
C ASN A 240 4.58 21.10 10.99
N GLN A 241 4.06 20.33 10.03
CA GLN A 241 3.04 20.80 9.09
C GLN A 241 1.66 20.20 9.43
N PRO A 242 0.58 20.86 9.00
CA PRO A 242 -0.75 20.30 9.18
C PRO A 242 -0.94 19.08 8.29
N ILE A 243 -1.18 17.90 8.88
CA ILE A 243 -1.48 16.66 8.19
C ILE A 243 -2.88 16.21 8.61
N SER A 244 -3.83 16.31 7.70
CA SER A 244 -5.20 15.82 7.82
C SER A 244 -5.46 14.86 6.68
N ILE A 245 -5.69 13.59 7.02
CA ILE A 245 -5.72 12.46 6.09
C ILE A 245 -7.18 12.05 5.84
N TYR A 246 -7.56 11.93 4.59
CA TYR A 246 -8.81 11.32 4.17
C TYR A 246 -8.55 9.90 3.70
N GLU A 247 -8.93 8.90 4.49
CA GLU A 247 -8.73 7.47 4.19
C GLU A 247 -9.85 6.98 3.28
N VAL A 248 -9.51 6.31 2.17
CA VAL A 248 -10.44 5.98 1.09
C VAL A 248 -10.28 4.55 0.59
N HIS A 249 -11.38 3.81 0.53
CA HIS A 249 -11.51 2.61 -0.28
C HIS A 249 -12.10 2.96 -1.64
N LEU A 250 -11.30 2.90 -2.70
CA LEU A 250 -11.70 3.35 -4.05
C LEU A 250 -12.95 2.62 -4.57
N GLY A 251 -13.08 1.33 -4.28
CA GLY A 251 -14.15 0.48 -4.77
C GLY A 251 -15.53 0.77 -4.19
N SER A 252 -15.65 1.63 -3.16
CA SER A 252 -16.92 1.93 -2.48
C SER A 252 -17.09 3.40 -2.09
N TRP A 253 -16.15 4.28 -2.42
CA TRP A 253 -16.36 5.72 -2.25
C TRP A 253 -17.50 6.21 -3.14
N ARG A 254 -17.44 5.88 -4.41
CA ARG A 254 -18.54 5.98 -5.39
C ARG A 254 -18.49 4.85 -6.37
N ARG A 255 -19.68 4.45 -6.84
CA ARG A 255 -19.87 3.47 -7.90
C ARG A 255 -20.78 4.03 -8.97
N ASN A 256 -20.75 3.42 -10.15
CA ASN A 256 -21.67 3.74 -11.21
C ASN A 256 -23.11 3.43 -10.76
N LEU A 257 -24.00 4.42 -10.86
CA LEU A 257 -25.38 4.32 -10.39
C LEU A 257 -26.26 3.35 -11.18
N GLU A 258 -25.91 3.07 -12.45
CA GLU A 258 -26.72 2.23 -13.34
C GLU A 258 -26.48 0.74 -13.11
N ASN A 259 -25.25 0.35 -12.83
CA ASN A 259 -24.84 -1.06 -12.78
C ASN A 259 -24.10 -1.46 -11.51
N ASN A 260 -23.87 -0.55 -10.58
CA ASN A 260 -23.09 -0.73 -9.37
C ASN A 260 -21.64 -1.23 -9.61
N PHE A 261 -21.09 -1.02 -10.81
CA PHE A 261 -19.68 -1.31 -11.10
C PHE A 261 -18.76 -0.24 -10.52
N TRP A 262 -17.48 -0.59 -10.39
CA TRP A 262 -16.44 0.36 -9.98
C TRP A 262 -16.28 1.46 -11.04
N LEU A 263 -15.93 2.64 -10.59
CA LEU A 263 -15.39 3.71 -11.43
C LEU A 263 -13.93 3.39 -11.77
N ASP A 264 -13.47 3.82 -12.93
CA ASP A 264 -12.03 3.74 -13.24
C ASP A 264 -11.22 4.83 -12.53
N TYR A 265 -9.87 4.70 -12.54
CA TYR A 265 -8.98 5.64 -11.88
C TYR A 265 -9.17 7.09 -12.35
N ASP A 266 -9.43 7.32 -13.63
CA ASP A 266 -9.64 8.66 -14.18
C ASP A 266 -10.98 9.26 -13.73
N GLN A 267 -12.05 8.47 -13.73
CA GLN A 267 -13.37 8.88 -13.24
C GLN A 267 -13.33 9.18 -11.73
N ILE A 268 -12.64 8.31 -10.95
CA ILE A 268 -12.43 8.53 -9.51
C ILE A 268 -11.66 9.83 -9.30
N ALA A 269 -10.58 10.06 -10.04
CA ALA A 269 -9.78 11.27 -9.92
C ALA A 269 -10.56 12.55 -10.23
N ASP A 270 -11.51 12.49 -11.16
CA ASP A 270 -12.34 13.62 -11.54
C ASP A 270 -13.33 14.04 -10.44
N GLU A 271 -13.77 13.10 -9.63
CA GLU A 271 -14.73 13.34 -8.55
C GLU A 271 -14.05 13.48 -7.18
N LEU A 272 -13.15 12.57 -6.84
CA LEU A 272 -12.54 12.49 -5.51
C LEU A 272 -11.60 13.67 -5.22
N ILE A 273 -10.73 14.01 -6.17
CA ILE A 273 -9.71 15.04 -5.90
C ILE A 273 -10.33 16.43 -5.66
N PRO A 274 -11.31 16.93 -6.46
CA PRO A 274 -12.01 18.15 -6.15
C PRO A 274 -12.75 18.12 -4.82
N TYR A 275 -13.35 16.96 -4.47
CA TYR A 275 -14.04 16.79 -3.20
C TYR A 275 -13.10 16.91 -2.01
N VAL A 276 -12.00 16.18 -1.99
CA VAL A 276 -10.99 16.20 -0.91
C VAL A 276 -10.40 17.58 -0.75
N LYS A 277 -10.09 18.27 -1.86
CA LYS A 277 -9.62 19.66 -1.85
C LYS A 277 -10.66 20.60 -1.26
N HIS A 278 -11.93 20.44 -1.63
CA HIS A 278 -13.04 21.24 -1.08
C HIS A 278 -13.22 21.04 0.42
N MET A 279 -13.03 19.82 0.90
CA MET A 279 -13.10 19.46 2.32
C MET A 279 -11.87 19.90 3.12
N GLY A 280 -10.81 20.36 2.46
CA GLY A 280 -9.60 20.86 3.09
C GLY A 280 -8.70 19.78 3.70
N PHE A 281 -8.83 18.51 3.31
CA PHE A 281 -7.83 17.52 3.67
C PHE A 281 -6.51 17.76 2.92
N THR A 282 -5.39 17.50 3.58
CA THR A 282 -4.06 17.71 3.02
C THR A 282 -3.48 16.47 2.35
N HIS A 283 -3.95 15.30 2.77
CA HIS A 283 -3.51 14.00 2.31
C HIS A 283 -4.71 13.10 2.00
N ILE A 284 -4.52 12.18 1.06
CA ILE A 284 -5.41 11.02 0.85
C ILE A 284 -4.61 9.77 1.20
N GLU A 285 -5.21 8.87 1.95
CA GLU A 285 -4.69 7.52 2.19
C GLU A 285 -5.60 6.51 1.49
N PHE A 286 -5.05 5.80 0.52
CA PHE A 286 -5.79 4.73 -0.15
C PHE A 286 -5.60 3.41 0.58
N LEU A 287 -6.70 2.70 0.89
CA LEU A 287 -6.64 1.29 1.25
C LEU A 287 -5.84 0.53 0.18
N PRO A 288 -5.32 -0.68 0.48
CA PRO A 288 -4.34 -1.34 -0.39
C PRO A 288 -4.78 -1.42 -1.85
N LEU A 289 -3.92 -0.98 -2.76
CA LEU A 289 -4.16 -0.98 -4.21
C LEU A 289 -3.26 -1.97 -4.97
N SER A 290 -2.42 -2.76 -4.30
CA SER A 290 -1.79 -3.91 -4.93
C SER A 290 -2.85 -4.91 -5.39
N GLU A 291 -2.63 -5.63 -6.50
CA GLU A 291 -3.62 -6.60 -7.00
C GLU A 291 -3.93 -7.69 -5.97
N PHE A 292 -5.21 -8.01 -5.79
CA PHE A 292 -5.70 -8.99 -4.82
C PHE A 292 -6.87 -9.82 -5.38
N PRO A 293 -7.01 -11.10 -4.97
CA PRO A 293 -7.98 -12.01 -5.58
C PRO A 293 -9.40 -11.85 -5.04
N PHE A 294 -9.55 -11.44 -3.77
CA PHE A 294 -10.82 -11.46 -3.04
C PHE A 294 -11.26 -10.07 -2.59
N ASP A 295 -12.40 -9.57 -3.09
CA ASP A 295 -12.91 -8.22 -2.80
C ASP A 295 -13.17 -7.97 -1.31
N GLY A 296 -13.64 -9.01 -0.60
CA GLY A 296 -13.90 -8.94 0.84
C GLY A 296 -12.65 -8.78 1.70
N SER A 297 -11.45 -8.87 1.11
CA SER A 297 -10.20 -8.53 1.80
C SER A 297 -9.89 -7.03 1.77
N TRP A 298 -10.64 -6.22 1.00
CA TRP A 298 -10.43 -4.78 0.82
C TRP A 298 -9.03 -4.41 0.30
N GLY A 299 -8.31 -5.39 -0.22
CA GLY A 299 -6.92 -5.26 -0.66
C GLY A 299 -5.87 -5.75 0.35
N TYR A 300 -6.26 -6.11 1.57
CA TYR A 300 -5.32 -6.58 2.61
C TYR A 300 -4.79 -8.01 2.39
N GLN A 301 -5.20 -8.68 1.33
CA GLN A 301 -4.62 -9.97 0.91
C GLN A 301 -4.00 -9.85 -0.49
N PRO A 302 -2.91 -9.07 -0.65
CA PRO A 302 -2.33 -8.80 -1.96
C PRO A 302 -1.62 -10.03 -2.53
N ILE A 303 -1.72 -10.19 -3.85
CA ILE A 303 -1.07 -11.27 -4.60
C ILE A 303 -0.09 -10.73 -5.65
N GLY A 304 -0.35 -9.54 -6.17
CA GLY A 304 0.49 -8.83 -7.14
C GLY A 304 1.01 -7.51 -6.57
N LEU A 305 2.06 -7.57 -5.75
CA LEU A 305 2.59 -6.40 -5.01
C LEU A 305 3.03 -5.25 -5.90
N TYR A 306 3.50 -5.53 -7.13
CA TYR A 306 3.98 -4.53 -8.08
C TYR A 306 2.92 -4.10 -9.11
N SER A 307 1.71 -4.65 -9.03
CA SER A 307 0.62 -4.35 -9.95
C SER A 307 -0.46 -3.55 -9.24
N PRO A 308 -0.76 -2.30 -9.64
CA PRO A 308 -2.00 -1.64 -9.23
C PRO A 308 -3.20 -2.48 -9.63
N THR A 309 -4.18 -2.63 -8.75
CA THR A 309 -5.33 -3.50 -9.03
C THR A 309 -6.05 -3.10 -10.30
N SER A 310 -6.30 -4.09 -11.15
CA SER A 310 -6.98 -3.91 -12.45
C SER A 310 -8.49 -3.62 -12.32
N ARG A 311 -9.05 -3.67 -11.10
CA ARG A 311 -10.45 -3.30 -10.83
C ARG A 311 -10.79 -1.88 -11.29
N PHE A 312 -9.83 -0.98 -11.19
CA PHE A 312 -10.02 0.44 -11.49
C PHE A 312 -9.29 0.88 -12.76
N GLY A 313 -8.78 -0.07 -13.57
CA GLY A 313 -8.15 0.23 -14.85
C GLY A 313 -6.67 -0.11 -14.92
N THR A 314 -5.89 0.77 -15.53
CA THR A 314 -4.47 0.52 -15.84
C THR A 314 -3.51 1.21 -14.86
N PRO A 315 -2.24 0.77 -14.78
CA PRO A 315 -1.22 1.46 -13.99
C PRO A 315 -1.06 2.95 -14.34
N GLU A 316 -1.19 3.28 -15.63
CA GLU A 316 -1.14 4.68 -16.10
C GLU A 316 -2.32 5.50 -15.58
N GLY A 317 -3.51 4.87 -15.45
CA GLY A 317 -4.69 5.49 -14.83
C GLY A 317 -4.44 5.85 -13.38
N PHE A 318 -3.87 4.93 -12.60
CA PHE A 318 -3.48 5.20 -11.22
C PHE A 318 -2.43 6.32 -11.13
N LYS A 319 -1.41 6.30 -11.99
CA LYS A 319 -0.42 7.38 -12.05
C LYS A 319 -1.05 8.75 -12.30
N ARG A 320 -2.01 8.84 -13.25
CA ARG A 320 -2.75 10.10 -13.51
C ARG A 320 -3.59 10.55 -12.31
N LEU A 321 -4.19 9.63 -11.55
CA LEU A 321 -4.91 9.96 -10.32
C LEU A 321 -3.97 10.63 -9.31
N VAL A 322 -2.79 10.04 -9.06
CA VAL A 322 -1.78 10.60 -8.16
C VAL A 322 -1.30 11.96 -8.65
N GLU A 323 -0.99 12.11 -9.93
CA GLU A 323 -0.60 13.40 -10.53
C GLU A 323 -1.68 14.48 -10.38
N LYS A 324 -2.95 14.10 -10.49
CA LYS A 324 -4.07 15.02 -10.30
C LYS A 324 -4.19 15.47 -8.84
N ALA A 325 -3.96 14.57 -7.87
CA ALA A 325 -3.88 14.90 -6.45
C ALA A 325 -2.76 15.93 -6.20
N HIS A 326 -1.57 15.69 -6.73
CA HIS A 326 -0.43 16.62 -6.60
C HIS A 326 -0.71 18.00 -7.21
N LYS A 327 -1.32 18.06 -8.38
CA LYS A 327 -1.74 19.35 -9.02
C LYS A 327 -2.77 20.09 -8.16
N ALA A 328 -3.55 19.39 -7.37
CA ALA A 328 -4.48 19.98 -6.40
C ALA A 328 -3.81 20.40 -5.08
N GLY A 329 -2.54 20.05 -4.87
CA GLY A 329 -1.79 20.30 -3.63
C GLY A 329 -2.09 19.29 -2.53
N ILE A 330 -2.48 18.07 -2.90
CA ILE A 330 -2.83 16.96 -1.99
C ILE A 330 -1.75 15.89 -2.15
N ASN A 331 -1.14 15.47 -1.03
CA ASN A 331 -0.22 14.35 -0.99
C ASN A 331 -0.99 13.01 -0.91
N VAL A 332 -0.35 11.93 -1.37
CA VAL A 332 -0.97 10.60 -1.44
C VAL A 332 -0.19 9.61 -0.59
N ILE A 333 -0.89 8.90 0.28
CA ILE A 333 -0.38 7.79 1.09
C ILE A 333 -1.01 6.50 0.56
N LEU A 334 -0.24 5.44 0.49
CA LEU A 334 -0.73 4.12 0.12
C LEU A 334 -0.64 3.18 1.31
N ASP A 335 -1.72 2.48 1.59
CA ASP A 335 -1.71 1.38 2.55
C ASP A 335 -0.96 0.18 1.95
N TRP A 336 0.06 -0.30 2.64
CA TRP A 336 1.01 -1.30 2.17
C TRP A 336 1.05 -2.49 3.12
N VAL A 337 0.91 -3.69 2.56
CA VAL A 337 0.76 -4.94 3.30
C VAL A 337 1.98 -5.85 3.09
N PRO A 338 3.11 -5.62 3.78
CA PRO A 338 4.29 -6.47 3.70
C PRO A 338 4.26 -7.63 4.71
N GLY A 339 3.21 -7.74 5.53
CA GLY A 339 3.11 -8.71 6.62
C GLY A 339 2.81 -10.11 6.16
N HIS A 340 1.92 -10.25 5.18
CA HIS A 340 1.35 -11.53 4.79
C HIS A 340 0.79 -11.51 3.36
N PHE A 341 0.45 -12.70 2.84
CA PHE A 341 -0.17 -12.88 1.53
C PHE A 341 -1.10 -14.11 1.51
N PRO A 342 -2.10 -14.16 0.60
CA PRO A 342 -3.05 -15.25 0.52
C PRO A 342 -2.42 -16.52 -0.06
N SER A 343 -3.07 -17.68 0.18
CA SER A 343 -2.60 -19.00 -0.24
C SER A 343 -3.07 -19.41 -1.64
N ASP A 344 -3.46 -18.47 -2.49
CA ASP A 344 -3.87 -18.74 -3.87
C ASP A 344 -2.72 -19.32 -4.69
N THR A 345 -2.99 -20.45 -5.34
CA THR A 345 -1.97 -21.30 -5.96
C THR A 345 -1.23 -20.66 -7.13
N HIS A 346 -1.82 -19.66 -7.79
CA HIS A 346 -1.18 -18.90 -8.87
C HIS A 346 -0.24 -17.79 -8.36
N GLY A 347 -0.32 -17.46 -7.05
CA GLY A 347 0.52 -16.46 -6.39
C GLY A 347 1.82 -17.03 -5.82
N LEU A 348 2.27 -16.44 -4.72
CA LEU A 348 3.60 -16.68 -4.15
C LEU A 348 3.73 -18.01 -3.39
N VAL A 349 2.61 -18.59 -2.92
CA VAL A 349 2.65 -19.80 -2.08
C VAL A 349 3.39 -20.94 -2.75
N ALA A 350 4.34 -21.55 -2.05
CA ALA A 350 5.14 -22.67 -2.53
C ALA A 350 5.60 -22.47 -4.00
N PHE A 351 6.17 -21.32 -4.30
CA PHE A 351 6.36 -20.82 -5.66
C PHE A 351 7.08 -21.81 -6.56
N ASP A 352 8.22 -22.34 -6.12
CA ASP A 352 9.01 -23.35 -6.83
C ASP A 352 8.88 -24.77 -6.23
N GLY A 353 7.84 -24.99 -5.41
CA GLY A 353 7.60 -26.22 -4.68
C GLY A 353 8.17 -26.25 -3.27
N THR A 354 8.90 -25.21 -2.90
CA THR A 354 9.39 -24.98 -1.53
C THR A 354 8.67 -23.78 -0.91
N ALA A 355 8.79 -23.60 0.40
CA ALA A 355 8.42 -22.36 1.07
C ALA A 355 9.42 -21.27 0.69
N LEU A 356 9.26 -20.67 -0.51
CA LEU A 356 10.24 -19.76 -1.09
C LEU A 356 10.10 -18.35 -0.52
N TYR A 357 8.89 -17.82 -0.47
CA TYR A 357 8.56 -16.50 0.07
C TYR A 357 8.12 -16.56 1.53
N GLU A 358 7.51 -17.65 1.95
CA GLU A 358 6.98 -17.89 3.30
C GLU A 358 7.93 -18.72 4.17
N HIS A 359 7.65 -18.78 5.47
CA HIS A 359 8.27 -19.77 6.36
C HIS A 359 7.65 -21.16 6.17
N ALA A 360 8.49 -22.18 6.27
CA ALA A 360 8.05 -23.58 6.10
C ALA A 360 7.26 -24.10 7.31
N ASP A 361 7.60 -23.66 8.53
CA ASP A 361 6.88 -24.07 9.76
C ASP A 361 5.66 -23.14 9.94
N PRO A 362 4.44 -23.69 10.01
CA PRO A 362 3.23 -22.87 10.17
C PRO A 362 3.17 -22.08 11.48
N ARG A 363 3.97 -22.43 12.50
CA ARG A 363 4.10 -21.65 13.73
C ARG A 363 4.86 -20.34 13.54
N GLU A 364 5.53 -20.17 12.42
CA GLU A 364 6.17 -18.91 11.98
C GLU A 364 5.57 -18.37 10.70
N GLY A 365 4.99 -19.24 9.86
CA GLY A 365 4.62 -18.95 8.48
C GLY A 365 3.12 -18.81 8.20
N TYR A 366 2.24 -18.86 9.21
CA TYR A 366 0.80 -18.84 8.97
C TYR A 366 0.03 -18.03 10.01
N HIS A 367 -0.79 -17.06 9.57
CA HIS A 367 -1.73 -16.32 10.41
C HIS A 367 -3.07 -17.04 10.48
N GLN A 368 -3.47 -17.47 11.69
CA GLN A 368 -4.71 -18.19 11.93
C GLN A 368 -5.95 -17.30 11.74
N ASP A 369 -5.90 -16.04 12.15
CA ASP A 369 -7.02 -15.10 12.08
C ASP A 369 -7.40 -14.73 10.65
N TRP A 370 -6.42 -14.64 9.76
CA TRP A 370 -6.60 -14.17 8.38
C TRP A 370 -6.46 -15.25 7.33
N ASN A 371 -6.09 -16.49 7.73
CA ASN A 371 -5.80 -17.60 6.81
C ASN A 371 -4.77 -17.23 5.74
N THR A 372 -3.72 -16.50 6.12
CA THR A 372 -2.67 -16.00 5.24
C THR A 372 -1.30 -16.53 5.61
N LEU A 373 -0.38 -16.51 4.66
CA LEU A 373 1.02 -16.89 4.86
C LEU A 373 1.84 -15.69 5.28
N ILE A 374 2.86 -15.93 6.11
CA ILE A 374 3.78 -14.88 6.62
C ILE A 374 5.07 -14.95 5.81
N TYR A 375 5.54 -13.80 5.33
CA TYR A 375 6.81 -13.68 4.62
C TYR A 375 8.01 -14.08 5.49
N ASN A 376 8.97 -14.78 4.88
CA ASN A 376 10.24 -15.13 5.52
C ASN A 376 11.23 -13.95 5.45
N TYR A 377 11.16 -13.04 6.42
CA TYR A 377 12.04 -11.86 6.52
C TYR A 377 13.51 -12.22 6.75
N GLY A 378 13.81 -13.46 7.17
CA GLY A 378 15.18 -13.97 7.29
C GLY A 378 15.86 -14.24 5.95
N ARG A 379 15.09 -14.35 4.84
CA ARG A 379 15.63 -14.57 3.49
C ARG A 379 15.94 -13.24 2.81
N ASN A 380 17.17 -13.08 2.35
CA ASN A 380 17.66 -11.84 1.75
C ASN A 380 16.85 -11.40 0.55
N GLU A 381 16.53 -12.33 -0.35
CA GLU A 381 15.75 -12.06 -1.57
C GLU A 381 14.31 -11.64 -1.25
N VAL A 382 13.70 -12.20 -0.20
CA VAL A 382 12.35 -11.83 0.25
C VAL A 382 12.34 -10.44 0.86
N ARG A 383 13.31 -10.12 1.74
CA ARG A 383 13.47 -8.76 2.26
C ARG A 383 13.68 -7.75 1.15
N ASN A 384 14.48 -8.12 0.14
CA ASN A 384 14.74 -7.26 -1.00
C ASN A 384 13.48 -7.06 -1.85
N PHE A 385 12.73 -8.13 -2.12
CA PHE A 385 11.43 -8.08 -2.81
C PHE A 385 10.47 -7.11 -2.14
N LEU A 386 10.30 -7.20 -0.83
CA LEU A 386 9.39 -6.35 -0.07
C LEU A 386 9.89 -4.90 0.02
N SER A 387 11.14 -4.67 0.44
CA SER A 387 11.66 -3.31 0.62
C SER A 387 11.72 -2.51 -0.68
N SER A 388 12.03 -3.17 -1.80
CA SER A 388 12.00 -2.53 -3.11
C SER A 388 10.58 -2.28 -3.62
N ASN A 389 9.60 -3.05 -3.16
CA ASN A 389 8.20 -2.78 -3.46
C ASN A 389 7.73 -1.44 -2.86
N ALA A 390 8.13 -1.13 -1.63
CA ALA A 390 7.89 0.19 -1.04
C ALA A 390 8.49 1.32 -1.91
N LEU A 391 9.75 1.17 -2.35
CA LEU A 391 10.38 2.14 -3.25
C LEU A 391 9.66 2.25 -4.60
N TYR A 392 9.20 1.13 -5.16
CA TYR A 392 8.46 1.11 -6.42
C TYR A 392 7.22 2.01 -6.38
N TRP A 393 6.40 1.92 -5.34
CA TRP A 393 5.23 2.78 -5.18
C TRP A 393 5.60 4.26 -5.03
N LEU A 394 6.62 4.55 -4.24
CA LEU A 394 7.11 5.91 -4.01
C LEU A 394 7.72 6.52 -5.28
N GLU A 395 8.59 5.77 -5.97
CA GLU A 395 9.36 6.29 -7.10
C GLU A 395 8.60 6.26 -8.43
N ARG A 396 7.81 5.19 -8.68
CA ARG A 396 7.21 4.97 -10.01
C ARG A 396 5.80 5.54 -10.12
N PHE A 397 5.07 5.59 -9.03
CA PHE A 397 3.76 6.24 -8.99
C PHE A 397 3.79 7.60 -8.30
N GLY A 398 4.86 7.91 -7.60
CA GLY A 398 5.04 9.19 -6.93
C GLY A 398 4.15 9.34 -5.70
N VAL A 399 3.73 8.23 -5.04
CA VAL A 399 3.04 8.38 -3.76
C VAL A 399 3.97 9.02 -2.74
N ASP A 400 3.43 9.76 -1.79
CA ASP A 400 4.18 10.60 -0.85
C ASP A 400 4.52 9.89 0.45
N GLY A 401 3.87 8.77 0.67
CA GLY A 401 4.10 7.94 1.85
C GLY A 401 3.43 6.59 1.77
N ILE A 402 3.81 5.73 2.71
CA ILE A 402 3.18 4.42 2.91
C ILE A 402 2.70 4.28 4.36
N ARG A 403 1.53 3.70 4.54
CA ARG A 403 1.06 3.19 5.83
C ARG A 403 1.32 1.69 5.84
N VAL A 404 2.01 1.19 6.86
CA VAL A 404 2.35 -0.23 7.00
C VAL A 404 1.31 -0.90 7.87
N ASP A 405 0.59 -1.83 7.25
CA ASP A 405 -0.49 -2.60 7.86
C ASP A 405 0.03 -3.57 8.92
N ALA A 406 -0.70 -3.70 10.02
CA ALA A 406 -0.55 -4.74 11.05
C ALA A 406 0.90 -4.97 11.53
N VAL A 407 1.65 -3.91 11.79
CA VAL A 407 3.06 -3.99 12.23
C VAL A 407 3.20 -4.86 13.48
N ALA A 408 2.26 -4.82 14.42
CA ALA A 408 2.25 -5.66 15.60
C ALA A 408 2.34 -7.16 15.27
N SER A 409 1.64 -7.61 14.20
CA SER A 409 1.67 -9.00 13.75
C SER A 409 3.01 -9.41 13.14
N MET A 410 3.79 -8.43 12.65
CA MET A 410 5.12 -8.67 12.09
C MET A 410 6.18 -8.78 13.17
N ILE A 411 6.14 -7.88 14.18
CA ILE A 411 7.18 -7.78 15.21
C ILE A 411 7.04 -8.80 16.35
N TYR A 412 5.87 -9.45 16.49
CA TYR A 412 5.64 -10.44 17.54
C TYR A 412 5.26 -11.81 16.98
N ARG A 413 6.07 -12.83 17.31
CA ARG A 413 5.87 -14.23 16.89
C ARG A 413 4.66 -14.88 17.56
N ASP A 414 4.26 -14.41 18.75
CA ASP A 414 3.10 -14.86 19.51
C ASP A 414 1.80 -14.10 19.20
N TYR A 415 1.80 -13.22 18.18
CA TYR A 415 0.61 -12.46 17.82
C TYR A 415 -0.56 -13.39 17.48
N SER A 416 -1.70 -13.22 18.20
CA SER A 416 -2.92 -14.06 18.09
C SER A 416 -2.69 -15.57 18.20
N ARG A 417 -1.68 -16.01 18.96
CA ARG A 417 -1.33 -17.43 19.13
C ARG A 417 -1.32 -17.83 20.58
N ALA A 418 -1.77 -19.05 20.86
CA ALA A 418 -1.67 -19.65 22.18
C ALA A 418 -0.24 -20.16 22.47
N GLU A 419 0.02 -20.48 23.73
CA GLU A 419 1.27 -21.11 24.14
C GLU A 419 1.49 -22.44 23.40
N GLY A 420 2.70 -22.59 22.79
CA GLY A 420 3.05 -23.77 21.97
C GLY A 420 2.68 -23.65 20.49
N GLU A 421 1.95 -22.62 20.07
CA GLU A 421 1.58 -22.37 18.67
C GLU A 421 2.53 -21.43 17.93
N TRP A 422 3.62 -21.02 18.58
CA TRP A 422 4.65 -20.15 18.02
C TRP A 422 6.05 -20.60 18.44
N ILE A 423 7.06 -20.12 17.73
CA ILE A 423 8.48 -20.46 17.97
C ILE A 423 9.19 -19.22 18.51
N PRO A 424 9.80 -19.28 19.71
CA PRO A 424 10.61 -18.19 20.24
C PRO A 424 11.78 -17.83 19.31
N ASN A 425 12.24 -16.58 19.38
CA ASN A 425 13.46 -16.17 18.70
C ASN A 425 14.71 -16.85 19.31
N GLN A 426 15.87 -16.64 18.70
CA GLN A 426 17.15 -17.26 19.12
C GLN A 426 17.57 -16.94 20.58
N TYR A 427 16.96 -15.93 21.21
CA TYR A 427 17.19 -15.55 22.61
C TYR A 427 16.07 -16.02 23.55
N GLY A 428 15.07 -16.73 23.03
CA GLY A 428 13.91 -17.20 23.79
C GLY A 428 12.78 -16.16 23.94
N GLY A 429 12.89 -15.00 23.28
CA GLY A 429 11.89 -13.94 23.30
C GLY A 429 10.82 -14.13 22.22
N ARG A 430 9.77 -13.31 22.31
CA ARG A 430 8.64 -13.32 21.38
C ARG A 430 8.81 -12.41 20.14
N GLU A 431 9.79 -11.53 20.17
CA GLU A 431 10.05 -10.59 19.11
C GLU A 431 10.57 -11.31 17.86
N ASN A 432 10.02 -10.97 16.70
CA ASN A 432 10.52 -11.40 15.39
C ASN A 432 11.65 -10.46 14.96
N LEU A 433 12.88 -10.86 15.27
CA LEU A 433 14.06 -10.02 15.06
C LEU A 433 14.31 -9.74 13.58
N GLU A 434 14.00 -10.71 12.71
CA GLU A 434 14.14 -10.60 11.26
C GLU A 434 13.15 -9.58 10.70
N ALA A 435 11.90 -9.56 11.18
CA ALA A 435 10.90 -8.57 10.80
C ALA A 435 11.24 -7.17 11.32
N ILE A 436 11.74 -7.05 12.54
CA ILE A 436 12.21 -5.78 13.10
C ILE A 436 13.34 -5.20 12.27
N GLU A 437 14.32 -6.02 11.88
CA GLU A 437 15.43 -5.58 11.04
C GLU A 437 14.96 -5.23 9.62
N PHE A 438 14.02 -5.99 9.07
CA PHE A 438 13.38 -5.66 7.79
C PHE A 438 12.71 -4.28 7.83
N LEU A 439 11.92 -3.98 8.86
CA LEU A 439 11.23 -2.68 9.01
C LEU A 439 12.22 -1.52 9.12
N LYS A 440 13.27 -1.67 9.95
CA LYS A 440 14.35 -0.67 10.08
C LYS A 440 15.03 -0.41 8.74
N HIS A 441 15.40 -1.47 8.05
CA HIS A 441 16.07 -1.37 6.76
C HIS A 441 15.17 -0.74 5.69
N THR A 442 13.88 -1.09 5.67
CA THR A 442 12.91 -0.52 4.73
C THR A 442 12.71 0.97 4.98
N ASN A 443 12.53 1.39 6.23
CA ASN A 443 12.41 2.81 6.57
C ASN A 443 13.69 3.58 6.23
N TRP A 444 14.86 3.01 6.50
CA TRP A 444 16.13 3.61 6.08
C TRP A 444 16.20 3.80 4.56
N LYS A 445 15.84 2.78 3.78
CA LYS A 445 15.78 2.87 2.30
C LYS A 445 14.82 3.96 1.84
N ILE A 446 13.61 4.02 2.39
CA ILE A 446 12.61 5.04 2.04
C ILE A 446 13.19 6.44 2.23
N HIS A 447 13.76 6.72 3.39
CA HIS A 447 14.26 8.05 3.71
C HIS A 447 15.54 8.42 2.97
N SER A 448 16.40 7.44 2.64
CA SER A 448 17.63 7.69 1.88
C SER A 448 17.38 7.88 0.38
N GLU A 449 16.46 7.09 -0.21
CA GLU A 449 16.22 7.10 -1.65
C GLU A 449 15.15 8.13 -2.06
N VAL A 450 14.10 8.30 -1.25
CA VAL A 450 12.99 9.22 -1.54
C VAL A 450 12.86 10.23 -0.40
N SER A 451 13.81 11.17 -0.37
CA SER A 451 13.85 12.20 0.68
C SER A 451 12.54 12.98 0.78
N GLY A 452 11.93 12.95 1.95
CA GLY A 452 10.64 13.59 2.25
C GLY A 452 9.42 12.69 2.09
N ALA A 453 9.58 11.45 1.64
CA ALA A 453 8.53 10.44 1.79
C ALA A 453 8.34 10.09 3.28
N ILE A 454 7.12 9.72 3.66
CA ILE A 454 6.79 9.32 5.04
C ILE A 454 6.36 7.86 5.11
N SER A 455 6.67 7.24 6.25
CA SER A 455 6.14 5.94 6.62
C SER A 455 5.34 6.04 7.92
N ILE A 456 4.18 5.37 7.97
CA ILE A 456 3.24 5.40 9.09
C ILE A 456 3.02 3.95 9.53
N ALA A 457 3.18 3.67 10.83
CA ALA A 457 2.97 2.33 11.36
C ALA A 457 1.56 2.18 11.95
N GLU A 458 0.84 1.12 11.55
CA GLU A 458 -0.25 0.60 12.37
C GLU A 458 0.35 -0.37 13.39
N GLU A 459 0.56 0.12 14.61
CA GLU A 459 1.12 -0.65 15.70
C GLU A 459 0.39 -0.31 17.00
N SER A 460 -0.26 -1.31 17.61
CA SER A 460 -1.18 -1.15 18.74
C SER A 460 -0.59 -1.58 20.08
N THR A 461 0.64 -2.12 20.08
CA THR A 461 1.26 -2.66 21.30
C THR A 461 2.10 -1.62 22.06
N SER A 462 2.71 -2.04 23.16
CA SER A 462 3.66 -1.24 23.93
C SER A 462 5.10 -1.31 23.41
N PHE A 463 5.31 -1.74 22.15
CA PHE A 463 6.64 -1.71 21.55
C PHE A 463 7.12 -0.26 21.44
N GLY A 464 8.26 0.04 22.08
CA GLY A 464 8.77 1.41 22.16
C GLY A 464 9.68 1.78 21.00
N GLY A 465 9.69 3.07 20.64
CA GLY A 465 10.59 3.63 19.63
C GLY A 465 10.19 3.31 18.20
N VAL A 466 8.91 3.10 17.93
CA VAL A 466 8.42 2.89 16.54
C VAL A 466 8.80 4.06 15.65
N THR A 467 8.63 5.29 16.15
CA THR A 467 8.95 6.52 15.43
C THR A 467 10.32 7.12 15.76
N HIS A 468 11.11 6.44 16.57
CA HIS A 468 12.46 6.89 16.85
C HIS A 468 13.41 6.55 15.70
N PRO A 469 14.46 7.36 15.47
CA PRO A 469 15.47 7.10 14.45
C PRO A 469 16.13 5.71 14.64
N THR A 470 16.48 5.07 13.52
CA THR A 470 17.12 3.74 13.55
C THR A 470 18.47 3.75 14.25
N GLU A 471 19.21 4.86 14.19
CA GLU A 471 20.49 5.07 14.88
C GLU A 471 20.32 5.02 16.41
N ASN A 472 19.14 5.36 16.92
CA ASN A 472 18.78 5.31 18.34
C ASN A 472 18.07 4.01 18.73
N GLY A 473 18.11 3.00 17.85
CA GLY A 473 17.48 1.70 18.09
C GLY A 473 15.99 1.62 17.73
N GLY A 474 15.38 2.70 17.26
CA GLY A 474 13.99 2.74 16.80
C GLY A 474 13.74 2.03 15.48
N LEU A 475 12.47 1.94 15.06
CA LEU A 475 12.08 1.35 13.77
C LEU A 475 12.18 2.34 12.62
N GLY A 476 12.29 3.65 12.88
CA GLY A 476 12.49 4.69 11.87
C GLY A 476 11.21 5.15 11.14
N PHE A 477 10.02 4.81 11.62
CA PHE A 477 8.78 5.38 11.07
C PHE A 477 8.67 6.88 11.35
N ASN A 478 8.00 7.62 10.47
CA ASN A 478 7.71 9.03 10.73
C ASN A 478 6.57 9.21 11.74
N PHE A 479 5.54 8.36 11.63
CA PHE A 479 4.35 8.41 12.46
C PHE A 479 3.88 7.00 12.86
N LYS A 480 3.06 6.96 13.92
CA LYS A 480 2.36 5.77 14.40
C LYS A 480 0.89 6.11 14.65
N TRP A 481 -0.04 5.22 14.29
CA TRP A 481 -1.45 5.35 14.69
C TRP A 481 -1.58 5.24 16.20
N ASN A 482 -2.30 6.19 16.82
CA ASN A 482 -2.60 6.16 18.26
C ASN A 482 -3.87 5.34 18.52
N MET A 483 -3.75 4.02 18.46
CA MET A 483 -4.85 3.09 18.69
C MET A 483 -5.36 3.17 20.15
N GLY A 484 -4.49 3.48 21.12
CA GLY A 484 -4.87 3.68 22.53
C GLY A 484 -5.81 4.86 22.69
N TRP A 485 -5.45 6.03 22.14
CA TRP A 485 -6.30 7.21 22.13
C TRP A 485 -7.67 6.93 21.46
N MET A 486 -7.64 6.28 20.31
CA MET A 486 -8.87 5.93 19.55
C MET A 486 -9.78 5.04 20.39
N ASN A 487 -9.29 3.95 20.96
CA ASN A 487 -10.07 3.02 21.78
C ASN A 487 -10.65 3.69 23.03
N ASP A 488 -9.84 4.46 23.76
CA ASP A 488 -10.27 5.12 25.00
C ASP A 488 -11.32 6.19 24.75
N THR A 489 -11.08 7.08 23.77
CA THR A 489 -12.02 8.17 23.46
C THR A 489 -13.33 7.64 22.88
N LEU A 490 -13.30 6.66 21.98
CA LEU A 490 -14.53 6.03 21.47
C LEU A 490 -15.31 5.29 22.55
N SER A 491 -14.62 4.60 23.47
CA SER A 491 -15.29 3.94 24.58
C SER A 491 -15.95 4.93 25.54
N TYR A 492 -15.34 6.11 25.75
CA TYR A 492 -15.93 7.21 26.48
C TYR A 492 -17.16 7.80 25.76
N MET A 493 -17.03 8.09 24.47
CA MET A 493 -18.10 8.72 23.68
C MET A 493 -19.34 7.84 23.53
N LYS A 494 -19.20 6.51 23.57
CA LYS A 494 -20.30 5.53 23.57
C LYS A 494 -21.15 5.58 24.84
N LEU A 495 -20.63 6.09 25.94
CA LEU A 495 -21.35 6.16 27.21
C LEU A 495 -22.44 7.22 27.15
N ASP A 496 -23.60 6.92 27.77
CA ASP A 496 -24.58 7.96 28.11
C ASP A 496 -23.88 9.03 28.94
N PRO A 497 -24.09 10.34 28.65
CA PRO A 497 -23.43 11.44 29.35
C PRO A 497 -23.46 11.36 30.88
N VAL A 498 -24.53 10.77 31.43
CA VAL A 498 -24.67 10.62 32.90
C VAL A 498 -23.62 9.73 33.52
N TYR A 499 -23.03 8.82 32.77
CA TYR A 499 -22.00 7.91 33.23
C TYR A 499 -20.58 8.40 32.92
N ARG A 500 -20.36 9.38 32.06
CA ARG A 500 -19.06 9.89 31.62
C ARG A 500 -18.19 10.37 32.75
N ARG A 501 -18.77 10.94 33.81
CA ARG A 501 -18.02 11.38 35.00
C ARG A 501 -17.24 10.28 35.70
N TYR A 502 -17.61 9.01 35.55
CA TYR A 502 -16.92 7.87 36.13
C TYR A 502 -15.80 7.32 35.26
N HIS A 503 -15.62 7.86 34.06
CA HIS A 503 -14.67 7.42 33.05
C HIS A 503 -13.87 8.58 32.44
N HIS A 504 -13.75 9.65 33.20
CA HIS A 504 -13.09 10.89 32.78
C HIS A 504 -11.64 10.69 32.35
N ASP A 505 -10.94 9.75 33.00
CA ASP A 505 -9.58 9.31 32.74
C ASP A 505 -9.38 8.81 31.29
N LYS A 506 -10.38 8.25 30.64
CA LYS A 506 -10.29 7.79 29.25
C LYS A 506 -9.98 8.92 28.25
N MET A 507 -10.40 10.12 28.54
CA MET A 507 -10.13 11.29 27.68
C MET A 507 -8.73 11.91 27.97
N THR A 508 -8.18 11.68 29.15
CA THR A 508 -6.91 12.31 29.60
C THR A 508 -5.73 11.36 29.57
N PHE A 509 -5.96 10.05 29.65
CA PHE A 509 -4.91 9.02 29.73
C PHE A 509 -3.93 9.08 28.55
N GLY A 510 -4.41 9.37 27.33
CA GLY A 510 -3.58 9.49 26.14
C GLY A 510 -2.41 10.46 26.28
N MET A 511 -2.56 11.53 27.09
CA MET A 511 -1.49 12.52 27.31
C MET A 511 -0.32 11.98 28.11
N ILE A 512 -0.47 10.87 28.85
CA ILE A 512 0.62 10.27 29.63
C ILE A 512 1.74 9.74 28.71
N TYR A 513 1.35 9.27 27.50
CA TYR A 513 2.30 8.72 26.54
C TYR A 513 2.40 9.51 25.24
N GLN A 514 1.68 10.65 25.11
CA GLN A 514 1.58 11.43 23.87
C GLN A 514 2.91 11.78 23.23
N TYR A 515 3.95 11.99 24.02
CA TYR A 515 5.27 12.39 23.56
C TYR A 515 6.26 11.23 23.46
N SER A 516 5.79 9.98 23.60
CA SER A 516 6.64 8.81 23.40
C SER A 516 6.85 8.47 21.93
N GLU A 517 5.93 8.89 21.07
CA GLU A 517 5.93 8.63 19.62
C GLU A 517 5.33 9.84 18.87
N ASN A 518 5.50 9.89 17.55
CA ASN A 518 4.81 10.85 16.69
C ASN A 518 3.47 10.25 16.23
N PHE A 519 2.36 10.74 16.78
CA PHE A 519 1.08 10.10 16.56
C PHE A 519 0.22 10.68 15.44
N VAL A 520 -0.49 9.78 14.75
CA VAL A 520 -1.72 10.07 13.98
C VAL A 520 -2.90 9.59 14.82
N LEU A 521 -3.94 10.40 14.93
CA LEU A 521 -5.20 10.07 15.60
C LEU A 521 -6.13 9.39 14.58
N PRO A 522 -6.32 8.05 14.60
CA PRO A 522 -7.08 7.38 13.57
C PRO A 522 -8.55 7.22 13.96
N LEU A 523 -9.45 7.68 13.11
CA LEU A 523 -10.82 7.19 13.04
C LEU A 523 -10.95 6.48 11.68
N SER A 524 -10.39 5.30 11.61
CA SER A 524 -10.15 4.53 10.38
C SER A 524 -11.34 3.67 9.97
N HIS A 525 -11.17 2.96 8.84
CA HIS A 525 -12.15 1.99 8.34
C HIS A 525 -12.50 0.90 9.35
N ASP A 526 -11.53 0.44 10.15
CA ASP A 526 -11.72 -0.63 11.14
C ASP A 526 -12.75 -0.29 12.22
N GLU A 527 -12.96 0.99 12.46
CA GLU A 527 -13.90 1.43 13.50
C GLU A 527 -15.36 1.42 13.07
N VAL A 528 -15.64 1.24 11.80
CA VAL A 528 -16.99 1.36 11.22
C VAL A 528 -17.45 0.11 10.48
N VAL A 529 -16.94 -1.06 10.85
CA VAL A 529 -17.23 -2.36 10.25
C VAL A 529 -17.46 -3.44 11.31
N HIS A 530 -17.88 -4.62 10.88
CA HIS A 530 -17.96 -5.84 11.68
C HIS A 530 -18.77 -5.75 12.98
N GLY A 531 -19.93 -5.06 12.94
CA GLY A 531 -20.81 -4.91 14.09
C GLY A 531 -20.37 -3.84 15.10
N LYS A 532 -19.38 -3.00 14.73
CA LYS A 532 -18.92 -1.89 15.57
C LYS A 532 -19.80 -0.64 15.49
N CYS A 533 -20.78 -0.58 14.60
CA CYS A 533 -21.59 0.57 14.19
C CYS A 533 -20.80 1.69 13.49
N SER A 534 -21.49 2.58 12.76
CA SER A 534 -20.91 3.84 12.27
C SER A 534 -20.51 4.75 13.44
N LEU A 535 -19.66 5.77 13.19
CA LEU A 535 -19.30 6.72 14.25
C LEU A 535 -20.54 7.42 14.83
N LEU A 536 -21.49 7.83 13.97
CA LEU A 536 -22.76 8.39 14.41
C LEU A 536 -23.59 7.37 15.22
N GLY A 537 -23.62 6.11 14.78
CA GLY A 537 -24.32 5.02 15.45
C GLY A 537 -23.80 4.71 16.85
N LYS A 538 -22.51 4.98 17.11
CA LYS A 538 -21.89 4.83 18.44
C LYS A 538 -22.32 5.88 19.45
N MET A 539 -22.80 7.05 18.97
CA MET A 539 -23.18 8.17 19.84
C MET A 539 -24.51 7.88 20.56
N PRO A 540 -24.61 8.15 21.88
CA PRO A 540 -25.83 7.94 22.65
C PRO A 540 -26.84 9.04 22.45
N GLY A 541 -28.08 8.78 22.86
CA GLY A 541 -29.17 9.75 22.93
C GLY A 541 -30.07 9.78 21.69
N ASP A 542 -30.88 10.84 21.61
CA ASP A 542 -31.75 11.12 20.47
C ASP A 542 -30.94 11.63 19.24
N THR A 543 -31.61 11.90 18.14
CA THR A 543 -30.96 12.36 16.90
C THR A 543 -30.13 13.62 17.13
N TRP A 544 -30.64 14.63 17.82
CA TRP A 544 -29.89 15.86 18.10
C TRP A 544 -28.64 15.56 18.93
N GLN A 545 -28.78 14.77 19.98
CA GLN A 545 -27.69 14.40 20.88
C GLN A 545 -26.61 13.58 20.16
N LYS A 546 -26.97 12.66 19.26
CA LYS A 546 -26.03 11.90 18.47
C LYS A 546 -25.14 12.78 17.58
N PHE A 547 -25.79 13.70 16.84
CA PHE A 547 -25.05 14.64 15.99
C PHE A 547 -24.22 15.62 16.82
N ALA A 548 -24.76 16.12 17.95
CA ALA A 548 -24.03 17.01 18.85
C ALA A 548 -22.80 16.33 19.46
N ASN A 549 -22.93 15.08 19.96
CA ASN A 549 -21.80 14.28 20.45
C ASN A 549 -20.72 14.10 19.38
N LEU A 550 -21.10 13.78 18.15
CA LEU A 550 -20.15 13.58 17.07
C LEU A 550 -19.42 14.88 16.71
N ARG A 551 -20.13 16.00 16.64
CA ARG A 551 -19.54 17.32 16.40
C ARG A 551 -18.57 17.72 17.53
N ALA A 552 -18.96 17.52 18.78
CA ALA A 552 -18.08 17.77 19.94
C ALA A 552 -16.83 16.92 19.90
N TYR A 553 -16.95 15.65 19.55
CA TYR A 553 -15.83 14.72 19.45
C TYR A 553 -14.84 15.11 18.33
N TYR A 554 -15.35 15.51 17.15
CA TYR A 554 -14.49 16.01 16.08
C TYR A 554 -13.79 17.31 16.50
N GLY A 555 -14.49 18.25 17.15
CA GLY A 555 -13.84 19.43 17.71
C GLY A 555 -12.72 19.07 18.71
N TYR A 556 -12.94 18.11 19.60
CA TYR A 556 -11.92 17.64 20.51
C TYR A 556 -10.72 17.01 19.76
N MET A 557 -10.99 16.13 18.79
CA MET A 557 -9.94 15.45 18.00
C MET A 557 -9.05 16.43 17.24
N TRP A 558 -9.64 17.44 16.56
CA TRP A 558 -8.84 18.41 15.81
C TRP A 558 -8.01 19.33 16.70
N GLY A 559 -8.45 19.59 17.93
CA GLY A 559 -7.71 20.33 18.94
C GLY A 559 -6.61 19.51 19.63
N TYR A 560 -6.80 18.21 19.79
CA TYR A 560 -5.87 17.31 20.48
C TYR A 560 -4.55 17.16 19.69
N PRO A 561 -3.36 17.06 20.36
CA PRO A 561 -2.10 16.88 19.65
C PRO A 561 -2.03 15.57 18.88
N GLY A 562 -1.48 15.63 17.68
CA GLY A 562 -1.34 14.51 16.73
C GLY A 562 -1.96 14.84 15.37
N LYS A 563 -1.53 14.13 14.33
CA LYS A 563 -2.08 14.27 12.96
C LYS A 563 -3.46 13.64 12.90
N LYS A 564 -4.30 14.03 11.94
CA LYS A 564 -5.70 13.64 11.86
C LYS A 564 -5.93 12.64 10.75
N LEU A 565 -6.68 11.57 11.02
CA LEU A 565 -7.14 10.64 9.99
C LEU A 565 -8.63 10.37 10.17
N LEU A 566 -9.38 10.52 9.09
CA LEU A 566 -10.81 10.24 9.04
C LEU A 566 -11.14 9.38 7.83
N PHE A 567 -11.79 8.24 8.07
CA PHE A 567 -12.24 7.36 7.00
C PHE A 567 -13.47 7.96 6.28
N MET A 568 -13.52 7.76 4.96
CA MET A 568 -14.59 8.22 4.07
C MET A 568 -15.98 7.90 4.61
N GLY A 569 -16.92 8.84 4.46
CA GLY A 569 -18.29 8.75 4.96
C GLY A 569 -18.48 9.29 6.38
N ASN A 570 -17.44 9.32 7.19
CA ASN A 570 -17.50 9.86 8.55
C ASN A 570 -17.57 11.39 8.55
N GLU A 571 -17.06 12.06 7.53
CA GLU A 571 -17.09 13.51 7.38
C GLU A 571 -18.51 14.08 7.19
N PHE A 572 -19.44 13.24 6.74
CA PHE A 572 -20.86 13.59 6.69
C PHE A 572 -21.74 12.71 7.59
N ALA A 573 -21.11 12.02 8.56
CA ALA A 573 -21.78 11.21 9.57
C ALA A 573 -22.65 10.09 8.99
N GLN A 574 -22.11 9.25 8.09
CA GLN A 574 -22.83 8.10 7.54
C GLN A 574 -23.53 7.30 8.65
N GLY A 575 -24.80 6.94 8.43
CA GLY A 575 -25.63 6.33 9.46
C GLY A 575 -25.41 4.84 9.67
N ARG A 576 -25.05 4.10 8.62
CA ARG A 576 -24.73 2.66 8.66
C ARG A 576 -23.24 2.40 8.71
N GLU A 577 -22.88 1.18 9.04
CA GLU A 577 -21.50 0.69 8.86
C GLU A 577 -21.08 0.79 7.40
N TRP A 578 -19.77 0.88 7.17
CA TRP A 578 -19.23 0.82 5.83
C TRP A 578 -19.51 -0.53 5.18
N ASN A 579 -19.93 -0.49 3.91
CA ASN A 579 -20.11 -1.66 3.05
C ASN A 579 -19.24 -1.47 1.79
N TYR A 580 -18.27 -2.37 1.60
CA TYR A 580 -17.36 -2.31 0.46
C TYR A 580 -18.03 -2.66 -0.89
N GLU A 581 -19.22 -3.25 -0.88
CA GLU A 581 -19.97 -3.65 -2.10
C GLU A 581 -20.86 -2.54 -2.67
N GLU A 582 -20.97 -1.40 -1.97
CA GLU A 582 -21.86 -0.30 -2.34
C GLU A 582 -21.13 1.04 -2.24
N SER A 583 -21.70 2.07 -2.91
CA SER A 583 -21.29 3.46 -2.68
C SER A 583 -21.55 3.89 -1.25
N LEU A 584 -20.84 4.92 -0.78
CA LEU A 584 -21.26 5.67 0.41
C LEU A 584 -22.68 6.21 0.25
N ASP A 585 -23.34 6.47 1.36
CA ASP A 585 -24.74 6.96 1.41
C ASP A 585 -24.85 8.46 1.08
N TRP A 586 -24.36 8.87 -0.10
CA TRP A 586 -24.36 10.25 -0.57
C TRP A 586 -25.74 10.91 -0.55
N PHE A 587 -26.82 10.09 -0.65
CA PHE A 587 -28.20 10.55 -0.54
C PHE A 587 -28.53 11.18 0.83
N LEU A 588 -27.77 10.87 1.88
CA LEU A 588 -27.92 11.49 3.21
C LEU A 588 -27.66 13.01 3.19
N LEU A 589 -26.99 13.50 2.16
CA LEU A 589 -26.80 14.94 1.95
C LEU A 589 -28.00 15.61 1.26
N ASP A 590 -29.02 14.85 0.84
CA ASP A 590 -30.26 15.40 0.31
C ASP A 590 -31.20 15.85 1.46
N GLU A 591 -31.81 17.01 1.31
CA GLU A 591 -32.73 17.59 2.31
C GLU A 591 -33.95 16.69 2.62
N ASN A 592 -34.40 15.90 1.63
CA ASN A 592 -35.50 14.96 1.80
C ASN A 592 -35.14 13.75 2.71
N HIS A 593 -33.84 13.53 2.99
CA HIS A 593 -33.36 12.44 3.82
C HIS A 593 -32.71 12.90 5.14
N GLY A 594 -33.11 14.06 5.66
CA GLY A 594 -32.52 14.63 6.88
C GLY A 594 -31.17 15.32 6.65
N GLY A 595 -30.91 15.71 5.40
CA GLY A 595 -29.64 16.23 4.91
C GLY A 595 -29.07 17.43 5.67
N LEU A 596 -29.91 18.20 6.38
CA LEU A 596 -29.44 19.34 7.17
C LEU A 596 -28.44 18.91 8.26
N TRP A 597 -28.69 17.81 8.96
CA TRP A 597 -27.79 17.27 10.00
C TRP A 597 -26.45 16.79 9.42
N HIS A 598 -26.52 16.04 8.33
CA HIS A 598 -25.36 15.51 7.65
C HIS A 598 -24.54 16.62 6.99
N LYS A 599 -25.19 17.59 6.35
CA LYS A 599 -24.54 18.81 5.83
C LYS A 599 -23.87 19.63 6.94
N GLY A 600 -24.48 19.68 8.13
CA GLY A 600 -23.92 20.37 9.29
C GLY A 600 -22.61 19.74 9.75
N VAL A 601 -22.51 18.40 9.80
CA VAL A 601 -21.26 17.69 10.11
C VAL A 601 -20.23 17.86 9.00
N LEU A 602 -20.64 17.74 7.73
CA LEU A 602 -19.77 17.94 6.56
C LEU A 602 -19.13 19.34 6.59
N GLN A 603 -19.95 20.38 6.85
CA GLN A 603 -19.46 21.75 6.96
C GLN A 603 -18.49 21.92 8.14
N LEU A 604 -18.80 21.31 9.29
CA LEU A 604 -17.92 21.35 10.45
C LEU A 604 -16.54 20.72 10.14
N VAL A 605 -16.49 19.54 9.53
CA VAL A 605 -15.22 18.90 9.18
C VAL A 605 -14.40 19.76 8.21
N LYS A 606 -15.06 20.38 7.23
CA LYS A 606 -14.42 21.33 6.32
C LYS A 606 -13.82 22.54 7.08
N ASP A 607 -14.59 23.12 8.00
CA ASP A 607 -14.14 24.28 8.77
C ASP A 607 -13.03 23.90 9.76
N LEU A 608 -13.11 22.73 10.39
CA LEU A 608 -12.05 22.16 11.23
C LEU A 608 -10.73 22.01 10.45
N ASN A 609 -10.76 21.45 9.24
CA ASN A 609 -9.59 21.36 8.37
C ASN A 609 -9.05 22.76 8.02
N GLY A 610 -9.93 23.70 7.73
CA GLY A 610 -9.53 25.08 7.41
C GLY A 610 -8.89 25.80 8.60
N ILE A 611 -9.44 25.63 9.81
CA ILE A 611 -8.88 26.18 11.07
C ILE A 611 -7.55 25.52 11.38
N TYR A 612 -7.47 24.18 11.27
CA TYR A 612 -6.26 23.39 11.50
C TYR A 612 -5.09 23.88 10.66
N GLN A 613 -5.30 24.04 9.35
CA GLN A 613 -4.22 24.48 8.42
C GLN A 613 -3.77 25.92 8.66
N LYS A 614 -4.63 26.80 9.18
CA LYS A 614 -4.33 28.24 9.35
C LYS A 614 -3.74 28.58 10.69
N ASN A 615 -3.74 27.66 11.67
CA ASN A 615 -3.36 27.96 13.03
C ASN A 615 -2.25 27.02 13.51
N ALA A 616 -1.01 27.50 13.50
CA ALA A 616 0.18 26.76 13.89
C ALA A 616 0.10 26.10 15.27
N PRO A 617 -0.55 26.67 16.30
CA PRO A 617 -0.73 26.00 17.58
C PRO A 617 -1.34 24.60 17.49
N LEU A 618 -2.19 24.31 16.49
CA LEU A 618 -2.90 23.05 16.38
C LEU A 618 -2.07 21.89 15.78
N PHE A 619 -0.88 22.17 15.21
CA PHE A 619 -0.09 21.12 14.54
C PHE A 619 1.43 21.21 14.71
N GLU A 620 1.98 22.40 14.94
CA GLU A 620 3.43 22.63 14.83
C GLU A 620 4.22 21.86 15.90
N LEU A 621 3.72 21.86 17.13
CA LEU A 621 4.34 21.23 18.29
C LEU A 621 3.58 19.97 18.77
N ASP A 622 3.02 19.18 17.87
CA ASP A 622 2.26 17.96 18.23
C ASP A 622 3.10 16.92 18.98
N GLY A 623 4.38 16.83 18.68
CA GLY A 623 5.31 15.90 19.33
C GLY A 623 6.13 16.50 20.48
N GLU A 624 5.84 17.73 20.89
CA GLU A 624 6.64 18.45 21.91
C GLU A 624 5.77 18.84 23.10
N PRO A 625 6.19 18.57 24.35
CA PRO A 625 5.40 18.91 25.54
C PRO A 625 5.05 20.38 25.67
N GLU A 626 5.92 21.26 25.14
CA GLU A 626 5.76 22.70 25.17
C GLU A 626 4.55 23.21 24.39
N GLY A 627 4.07 22.39 23.43
CA GLY A 627 2.90 22.68 22.59
C GLY A 627 1.54 22.49 23.27
N PHE A 628 1.50 21.99 24.51
CA PHE A 628 0.27 21.64 25.18
C PHE A 628 0.30 21.98 26.67
N ASP A 629 -0.83 22.44 27.21
CA ASP A 629 -1.00 22.67 28.64
C ASP A 629 -2.46 22.42 29.06
N TRP A 630 -2.69 21.54 30.06
CA TRP A 630 -4.01 21.37 30.64
C TRP A 630 -4.43 22.60 31.43
N LEU A 631 -5.61 23.15 31.13
CA LEU A 631 -6.24 24.23 31.90
C LEU A 631 -7.28 23.68 32.90
N VAL A 632 -8.08 22.71 32.43
CA VAL A 632 -9.03 21.95 33.25
C VAL A 632 -8.93 20.47 32.87
N VAL A 633 -8.44 19.66 33.76
CA VAL A 633 -8.19 18.22 33.53
C VAL A 633 -9.02 17.30 34.41
N ASP A 634 -9.54 17.80 35.54
CA ASP A 634 -10.10 17.00 36.62
C ASP A 634 -11.59 17.30 36.92
N ASP A 635 -12.29 18.10 36.08
CA ASP A 635 -13.71 18.37 36.25
C ASP A 635 -14.59 17.22 35.72
N ALA A 636 -14.46 16.05 36.36
CA ALA A 636 -15.20 14.85 36.01
C ALA A 636 -16.71 15.02 36.23
N GLU A 637 -17.13 15.77 37.25
CA GLU A 637 -18.56 15.98 37.59
C GLU A 637 -19.33 16.71 36.47
N ASN A 638 -18.67 17.64 35.80
CA ASN A 638 -19.24 18.36 34.66
C ASN A 638 -18.85 17.76 33.30
N SER A 639 -17.93 16.77 33.26
CA SER A 639 -17.35 16.22 32.03
C SER A 639 -16.82 17.31 31.10
N VAL A 640 -16.10 18.28 31.70
CA VAL A 640 -15.49 19.42 31.02
C VAL A 640 -13.97 19.18 30.92
N PHE A 641 -13.42 19.44 29.75
CA PHE A 641 -12.00 19.41 29.48
C PHE A 641 -11.59 20.74 28.83
N ALA A 642 -10.48 21.32 29.31
CA ALA A 642 -9.92 22.51 28.68
C ALA A 642 -8.38 22.39 28.62
N PHE A 643 -7.81 22.71 27.48
CA PHE A 643 -6.35 22.74 27.28
C PHE A 643 -5.96 23.85 26.32
N GLU A 644 -4.73 24.32 26.47
CA GLU A 644 -4.11 25.30 25.59
C GLU A 644 -3.15 24.62 24.62
N ARG A 645 -3.23 24.99 23.33
CA ARG A 645 -2.25 24.65 22.31
C ARG A 645 -1.39 25.87 21.98
N LYS A 646 -0.10 25.64 21.72
CA LYS A 646 0.89 26.70 21.51
C LYS A 646 1.73 26.42 20.25
N SER A 647 2.18 27.47 19.59
CA SER A 647 3.16 27.42 18.52
C SER A 647 4.50 28.03 18.95
N THR A 648 5.51 27.85 18.12
CA THR A 648 6.88 28.37 18.36
C THR A 648 6.95 29.88 18.37
N ASP A 649 6.08 30.56 17.62
CA ASP A 649 5.98 32.03 17.57
C ASP A 649 5.13 32.64 18.70
N GLY A 650 4.57 31.79 19.56
CA GLY A 650 3.80 32.22 20.73
C GLY A 650 2.30 32.40 20.52
N GLU A 651 1.76 32.06 19.34
CA GLU A 651 0.31 31.99 19.16
C GLU A 651 -0.29 30.93 20.09
N ARG A 652 -1.55 31.15 20.53
CA ARG A 652 -2.25 30.29 21.50
C ARG A 652 -3.69 30.07 21.11
N ILE A 653 -4.17 28.83 21.33
CA ILE A 653 -5.56 28.45 21.17
C ILE A 653 -5.97 27.63 22.40
N ILE A 654 -7.07 28.01 23.04
CA ILE A 654 -7.71 27.24 24.11
C ILE A 654 -8.80 26.40 23.46
N VAL A 655 -8.79 25.10 23.72
CA VAL A 655 -9.81 24.14 23.33
C VAL A 655 -10.61 23.76 24.57
N ILE A 656 -11.92 23.94 24.52
CA ILE A 656 -12.82 23.66 25.67
C ILE A 656 -13.91 22.71 25.17
N SER A 657 -14.10 21.58 25.83
CA SER A 657 -15.13 20.58 25.50
C SER A 657 -16.02 20.29 26.68
N ASN A 658 -17.34 20.27 26.44
CA ASN A 658 -18.35 19.82 27.34
C ASN A 658 -19.09 18.61 26.77
N PHE A 659 -18.90 17.48 27.40
CA PHE A 659 -19.50 16.22 26.94
C PHE A 659 -20.81 15.88 27.71
N THR A 660 -21.53 16.90 28.21
CA THR A 660 -22.86 16.76 28.79
C THR A 660 -23.91 17.57 28.03
N PRO A 661 -25.20 17.21 28.04
CA PRO A 661 -26.24 17.96 27.37
C PRO A 661 -26.70 19.20 28.16
N VAL A 662 -25.88 19.64 29.11
CA VAL A 662 -26.19 20.81 29.98
C VAL A 662 -25.22 21.93 29.65
N PRO A 663 -25.68 23.11 29.20
CA PRO A 663 -24.80 24.26 29.00
C PRO A 663 -24.21 24.72 30.34
N ARG A 664 -22.96 25.22 30.31
CA ARG A 664 -22.28 25.75 31.50
C ARG A 664 -22.08 27.23 31.35
N GLU A 665 -22.99 28.00 31.93
CA GLU A 665 -22.94 29.47 31.91
C GLU A 665 -21.96 29.99 32.97
N GLY A 666 -21.19 31.02 32.63
CA GLY A 666 -20.25 31.65 33.57
C GLY A 666 -19.13 30.70 34.06
N TYR A 667 -18.81 29.67 33.29
CA TYR A 667 -17.77 28.71 33.67
C TYR A 667 -16.39 29.38 33.61
N ARG A 668 -15.68 29.37 34.76
CA ARG A 668 -14.42 30.08 34.90
C ARG A 668 -13.24 29.15 34.63
N ILE A 669 -12.35 29.58 33.74
CA ILE A 669 -11.16 28.82 33.36
C ILE A 669 -9.94 29.73 33.55
N GLY A 670 -8.92 29.24 34.29
CA GLY A 670 -7.64 29.94 34.45
C GLY A 670 -6.87 29.94 33.10
N VAL A 671 -6.31 31.09 32.75
CA VAL A 671 -5.54 31.25 31.50
C VAL A 671 -4.09 31.70 31.76
N ASN A 672 -3.19 31.28 30.88
CA ASN A 672 -1.77 31.60 31.00
C ASN A 672 -1.43 33.04 30.58
N THR A 673 -2.29 33.69 29.80
CA THR A 673 -2.05 35.01 29.24
C THR A 673 -3.28 35.86 29.41
N ALA A 674 -3.13 37.08 29.98
CA ALA A 674 -4.19 38.06 30.07
C ALA A 674 -4.46 38.73 28.72
N GLY A 675 -5.72 38.98 28.37
CA GLY A 675 -6.12 39.67 27.15
C GLY A 675 -7.41 39.16 26.55
N GLU A 676 -7.59 39.41 25.27
CA GLU A 676 -8.77 39.04 24.51
C GLU A 676 -8.62 37.66 23.85
N TYR A 677 -9.73 36.92 23.82
CA TYR A 677 -9.82 35.59 23.21
C TYR A 677 -10.99 35.56 22.24
N GLU A 678 -10.70 35.34 20.96
CA GLU A 678 -11.68 35.24 19.89
C GLU A 678 -12.21 33.81 19.76
N GLU A 679 -13.53 33.60 19.80
CA GLU A 679 -14.19 32.33 19.52
C GLU A 679 -14.12 32.05 18.02
N ILE A 680 -13.13 31.24 17.58
CA ILE A 680 -12.89 30.89 16.16
C ILE A 680 -13.62 29.64 15.73
N LEU A 681 -14.12 28.83 16.67
CA LEU A 681 -14.94 27.65 16.44
C LEU A 681 -15.93 27.48 17.58
N ASN A 682 -17.14 27.10 17.21
CA ASN A 682 -18.18 26.62 18.14
C ASN A 682 -18.96 25.50 17.45
N THR A 683 -18.75 24.23 17.89
CA THR A 683 -19.40 23.07 17.27
C THR A 683 -20.90 23.01 17.49
N ASP A 684 -21.48 23.85 18.43
CA ASP A 684 -22.91 24.03 18.64
C ASP A 684 -23.50 25.18 17.82
N SER A 685 -22.74 25.79 16.92
CA SER A 685 -23.22 26.82 16.02
C SER A 685 -24.40 26.33 15.16
N MET A 686 -25.34 27.23 14.89
CA MET A 686 -26.46 26.97 13.98
C MET A 686 -26.01 26.57 12.56
N TYR A 687 -24.81 26.99 12.11
CA TYR A 687 -24.23 26.58 10.84
C TYR A 687 -23.99 25.06 10.76
N TYR A 688 -23.82 24.41 11.90
CA TYR A 688 -23.64 22.97 12.03
C TYR A 688 -24.90 22.28 12.58
N GLN A 689 -26.05 22.95 12.58
CA GLN A 689 -27.34 22.50 13.16
C GLN A 689 -27.28 22.30 14.69
N GLY A 690 -26.47 23.11 15.37
CA GLY A 690 -26.46 23.19 16.84
C GLY A 690 -27.51 24.10 17.41
N SER A 691 -27.55 24.21 18.73
CA SER A 691 -28.49 25.10 19.47
C SER A 691 -28.07 26.57 19.52
N ASN A 692 -26.89 26.87 19.01
CA ASN A 692 -26.29 28.20 18.89
C ASN A 692 -26.06 28.91 20.25
N VAL A 693 -25.71 28.13 21.28
CA VAL A 693 -25.20 28.64 22.55
C VAL A 693 -23.71 28.99 22.39
N GLY A 694 -23.25 30.14 22.87
CA GLY A 694 -21.85 30.56 22.70
C GLY A 694 -21.55 31.90 23.39
N ASN A 695 -20.41 32.53 23.00
CA ASN A 695 -19.78 33.66 23.68
C ASN A 695 -19.80 34.96 22.86
N PHE A 696 -20.62 35.05 21.84
CA PHE A 696 -20.73 36.23 20.96
C PHE A 696 -19.43 36.63 20.25
N GLY A 697 -18.52 35.68 20.07
CA GLY A 697 -17.30 35.83 19.27
C GLY A 697 -16.08 36.36 20.03
N LEU A 698 -16.20 36.91 21.23
CA LEU A 698 -15.09 37.45 22.02
C LEU A 698 -15.27 37.22 23.51
N VAL A 699 -14.19 36.85 24.20
CA VAL A 699 -14.12 36.75 25.67
C VAL A 699 -12.89 37.50 26.16
N GLU A 700 -13.03 38.30 27.20
CA GLU A 700 -11.93 39.03 27.83
C GLU A 700 -11.51 38.35 29.15
N SER A 701 -10.22 38.32 29.44
CA SER A 701 -9.72 37.79 30.72
C SER A 701 -9.89 38.79 31.84
N GLU A 702 -10.05 38.25 33.05
CA GLU A 702 -10.18 39.01 34.30
C GLU A 702 -9.01 38.66 35.23
N GLU A 703 -8.53 39.62 36.03
CA GLU A 703 -7.55 39.39 37.07
C GLU A 703 -8.17 38.64 38.28
N ILE A 704 -8.70 37.46 38.01
CA ILE A 704 -9.33 36.58 38.99
C ILE A 704 -8.64 35.23 38.90
N ALA A 705 -7.98 34.81 39.97
CA ALA A 705 -7.27 33.58 40.02
C ALA A 705 -8.21 32.35 39.91
N SER A 706 -7.84 31.41 39.05
CA SER A 706 -8.56 30.15 38.86
C SER A 706 -7.61 29.06 38.33
N HIS A 707 -7.82 27.79 38.72
CA HIS A 707 -7.05 26.65 38.27
C HIS A 707 -5.51 26.83 38.37
N GLY A 708 -5.07 27.53 39.44
CA GLY A 708 -3.66 27.80 39.70
C GLY A 708 -3.02 28.88 38.82
N ARG A 709 -3.81 29.72 38.13
CA ARG A 709 -3.40 30.85 37.30
C ARG A 709 -3.96 32.16 37.82
N ASP A 710 -3.23 33.27 37.67
CA ASP A 710 -3.62 34.57 38.19
C ASP A 710 -4.75 35.22 37.43
N ASN A 711 -4.89 34.87 36.14
CA ASN A 711 -5.94 35.38 35.24
C ASN A 711 -6.90 34.25 34.85
N SER A 712 -8.11 34.60 34.54
CA SER A 712 -9.13 33.66 34.08
C SER A 712 -10.10 34.30 33.09
N ILE A 713 -10.76 33.48 32.31
CA ILE A 713 -11.90 33.83 31.45
C ILE A 713 -13.17 33.22 32.01
N SER A 714 -14.29 33.96 31.86
CA SER A 714 -15.63 33.45 32.18
C SER A 714 -16.37 33.17 30.88
N VAL A 715 -16.71 31.91 30.63
CA VAL A 715 -17.26 31.46 29.34
C VAL A 715 -18.60 30.74 29.53
N THR A 716 -19.43 30.81 28.51
CA THR A 716 -20.55 29.88 28.33
C THR A 716 -20.08 28.71 27.48
N ILE A 717 -20.05 27.51 28.07
CA ILE A 717 -19.71 26.31 27.32
C ILE A 717 -21.01 25.65 26.84
N PRO A 718 -21.20 25.50 25.52
CA PRO A 718 -22.41 24.91 24.94
C PRO A 718 -22.62 23.45 25.35
N PRO A 719 -23.85 22.91 25.24
CA PRO A 719 -24.11 21.50 25.54
C PRO A 719 -23.56 20.59 24.44
N LEU A 720 -22.93 19.47 24.81
CA LEU A 720 -22.35 18.49 23.90
C LEU A 720 -21.57 19.18 22.77
N ALA A 721 -20.61 20.03 23.16
CA ALA A 721 -19.88 20.86 22.21
C ALA A 721 -18.42 21.09 22.60
N THR A 722 -17.63 21.47 21.58
CA THR A 722 -16.27 21.95 21.72
C THR A 722 -16.17 23.35 21.11
N ILE A 723 -15.49 24.27 21.81
CA ILE A 723 -15.21 25.63 21.34
C ILE A 723 -13.70 25.87 21.30
N TYR A 724 -13.26 26.71 20.36
CA TYR A 724 -11.87 27.17 20.27
C TYR A 724 -11.80 28.66 20.47
N LEU A 725 -10.94 29.08 21.40
CA LEU A 725 -10.68 30.46 21.71
C LEU A 725 -9.25 30.82 21.35
N LYS A 726 -9.03 31.65 20.31
CA LYS A 726 -7.71 32.10 19.87
C LYS A 726 -7.35 33.38 20.61
N TYR A 727 -6.17 33.41 21.27
CA TYR A 727 -5.63 34.60 21.90
C TYR A 727 -5.34 35.68 20.84
N LYS A 728 -5.78 36.92 21.12
CA LYS A 728 -5.44 38.13 20.36
C LYS A 728 -4.30 38.85 21.07
N ALA A 729 -3.11 38.89 20.40
CA ALA A 729 -1.94 39.56 20.93
C ALA A 729 -2.07 41.10 20.88
#